data_2ecf01b018902f6b6cd2feab91b47c3f
#
_entry.id   2ecf01b018902f6b6cd2feab91b47c3f
#
_cell.length_a   1.000
_cell.length_b   1.000
_cell.length_c   1.000
_cell.angle_alpha   90.00
_cell.angle_beta   90.00
_cell.angle_gamma   90.00
#
_symmetry.space_group_name_H-M   'P 1'
#
loop_
_entity.id
_entity.type
_entity.pdbx_description
1 polymer ?
#
loop_
_entity_poly.entity_id
_entity_poly.type
_entity_poly.pdbx_seq_one_letter_code
_entity_poly.pdbx_strand_id
1 'polypeptide(L)'
;MLTNIAKKIFGSRNDRLLKQYRKSVARINALEEQMQALSDADLQAKTAEFKQRLADGQTLDGILPEAFAVCREASRRTLGMRHFDVQLIGGMVLHDGKIAEMRTGEGKTLVATLAVYLNALAGKGVHVVTVNDYLASRDAGIMEPLYNFLGLTVGVIISDMQPFDRQNAYAADITYGTNNEFGFDYLRDNMVTDQYDKVQRELNFAVVDEVDSILIDEARTPLIISGQADDNIQLYQIMNTVPPHLVRQETEEGEGDYWVDEKAHQVILSEAGHEHAEQILTQMGLLAENDSLYSAANIALMHHLMAALRAHSLFHKDQHYVIQDGEIVIVDEFTGRLMSGRRWSEGLHQAVEAKEGVEIKRENQTLASITFQNYFRLYTKLSGMTGTADTEAFEFQSIYNLETVIIPTNRPVQRKDFNDQIFRSAEEKFEAVVKDIEECHKRGQPVLVGTTSIENSELVSHLLQKAGLPHNVLNAKEHEREALIVAQAGKVGAITVATNMAGRGTDIVLGGNLKHQTDAIRADETLSDEEKQAQIAALENGWQAEHDKVMEAGGLHIIGTERHESRRIDNQLRGRSGRQGDPGSSRFYLSFEDPLLRLFALDRAAAILNRLAPERGVAIEHNLLTRQIEGAQRKVEGRNFDMRKQVLEYDDVANEQRKVIYSQRNEILTSKDISDLMQEIRSDVVSDLVDTYMPPDSMEEQWDIPTLENRLAAEFRLHEDIQSWLKADNAIDGQDIKERLIERIENEYAAKTELVGKQAMADFERNVMLQVIDNQWREHLAAMDYLRQGIHLRSYAQKNPKQEYKREAFTMFQDLWNGIKFHIASLLTSVQIEQNPVVVVEEQPIGNIQSIHSESPDMEELLGQSQTDLVTEAFNPDGTDFSPEALEARGQIVHRNDPCPCGSGLKYKQCHGKLA
;
A
#
# COMPACT_ATOMS: atom_id res chain seq x y z
N MET A 1 -7.15 35.66 -15.38
CA MET A 1 -8.44 36.27 -15.82
C MET A 1 -8.98 35.61 -17.09
N LEU A 2 -8.22 35.47 -18.17
CA LEU A 2 -8.68 34.84 -19.43
C LEU A 2 -9.14 33.37 -19.25
N THR A 3 -8.46 32.59 -18.43
CA THR A 3 -8.84 31.20 -18.09
C THR A 3 -10.19 31.12 -17.35
N ASN A 4 -10.50 32.06 -16.49
CA ASN A 4 -11.77 32.11 -15.75
C ASN A 4 -12.95 32.57 -16.66
N ILE A 5 -12.68 33.40 -17.66
CA ILE A 5 -13.68 33.81 -18.66
C ILE A 5 -13.94 32.66 -19.62
N ALA A 6 -12.91 31.96 -20.07
CA ALA A 6 -13.06 30.78 -20.93
C ALA A 6 -13.82 29.65 -20.20
N LYS A 7 -13.54 29.41 -18.91
CA LYS A 7 -14.32 28.45 -18.08
C LYS A 7 -15.80 28.84 -17.96
N LYS A 8 -16.12 30.12 -17.85
CA LYS A 8 -17.54 30.60 -17.81
C LYS A 8 -18.26 30.44 -19.14
N ILE A 9 -17.58 30.49 -20.28
CA ILE A 9 -18.18 30.42 -21.61
C ILE A 9 -18.26 28.98 -22.10
N PHE A 10 -17.22 28.19 -21.92
CA PHE A 10 -17.08 26.81 -22.47
C PHE A 10 -17.31 25.70 -21.44
N GLY A 11 -17.50 26.04 -20.16
CA GLY A 11 -17.55 25.07 -19.06
C GLY A 11 -16.19 24.44 -18.74
N SER A 12 -16.08 23.78 -17.59
CA SER A 12 -14.93 22.94 -17.23
C SER A 12 -14.94 21.63 -18.07
N ARG A 13 -13.83 20.88 -18.03
CA ARG A 13 -13.80 19.52 -18.59
C ARG A 13 -14.88 18.65 -17.96
N ASN A 14 -15.04 18.75 -16.64
CA ASN A 14 -16.09 18.05 -15.89
C ASN A 14 -17.49 18.37 -16.41
N ASP A 15 -17.82 19.66 -16.65
CA ASP A 15 -19.12 20.06 -17.17
C ASP A 15 -19.42 19.46 -18.54
N ARG A 16 -18.40 19.35 -19.40
CA ARG A 16 -18.55 18.75 -20.73
C ARG A 16 -18.79 17.25 -20.65
N LEU A 17 -18.08 16.54 -19.76
CA LEU A 17 -18.30 15.12 -19.51
C LEU A 17 -19.72 14.87 -18.96
N LEU A 18 -20.12 15.62 -17.93
CA LEU A 18 -21.48 15.53 -17.37
C LEU A 18 -22.55 15.78 -18.42
N LYS A 19 -22.34 16.74 -19.36
CA LYS A 19 -23.26 17.01 -20.47
C LYS A 19 -23.33 15.81 -21.44
N GLN A 20 -22.24 15.09 -21.63
CA GLN A 20 -22.22 13.88 -22.46
C GLN A 20 -23.02 12.76 -21.78
N TYR A 21 -22.74 12.48 -20.50
CA TYR A 21 -23.45 11.45 -19.73
C TYR A 21 -24.95 11.70 -19.63
N ARG A 22 -25.38 12.96 -19.46
CA ARG A 22 -26.81 13.33 -19.44
C ARG A 22 -27.56 12.91 -20.71
N LYS A 23 -26.89 12.82 -21.87
CA LYS A 23 -27.53 12.32 -23.10
C LYS A 23 -27.84 10.82 -23.00
N SER A 24 -26.94 10.05 -22.40
CA SER A 24 -27.15 8.63 -22.14
C SER A 24 -28.23 8.41 -21.07
N VAL A 25 -28.25 9.25 -20.01
CA VAL A 25 -29.31 9.24 -18.99
C VAL A 25 -30.67 9.44 -19.64
N ALA A 26 -30.82 10.39 -20.57
CA ALA A 26 -32.09 10.61 -21.30
C ALA A 26 -32.51 9.36 -22.10
N ARG A 27 -31.56 8.62 -22.69
CA ARG A 27 -31.84 7.36 -23.39
C ARG A 27 -32.28 6.25 -22.41
N ILE A 28 -31.62 6.14 -21.24
CA ILE A 28 -32.00 5.18 -20.21
C ILE A 28 -33.41 5.48 -19.68
N ASN A 29 -33.71 6.76 -19.42
CA ASN A 29 -35.01 7.18 -18.93
C ASN A 29 -36.12 6.89 -19.95
N ALA A 30 -35.84 7.00 -21.24
CA ALA A 30 -36.80 6.66 -22.28
C ALA A 30 -37.17 5.17 -22.37
N LEU A 31 -36.31 4.29 -21.83
CA LEU A 31 -36.54 2.84 -21.75
C LEU A 31 -37.28 2.42 -20.46
N GLU A 32 -37.46 3.31 -19.50
CA GLU A 32 -37.95 2.97 -18.16
C GLU A 32 -39.37 2.34 -18.22
N GLU A 33 -40.32 2.96 -18.93
CA GLU A 33 -41.67 2.42 -19.05
C GLU A 33 -41.69 1.03 -19.71
N GLN A 34 -40.82 0.81 -20.71
CA GLN A 34 -40.69 -0.48 -21.37
C GLN A 34 -40.18 -1.55 -20.39
N MET A 35 -39.15 -1.23 -19.55
CA MET A 35 -38.65 -2.17 -18.58
C MET A 35 -39.66 -2.48 -17.47
N GLN A 36 -40.41 -1.49 -17.01
CA GLN A 36 -41.47 -1.66 -16.02
C GLN A 36 -42.60 -2.59 -16.51
N ALA A 37 -42.90 -2.59 -17.80
CA ALA A 37 -43.93 -3.42 -18.41
C ALA A 37 -43.54 -4.90 -18.56
N LEU A 38 -42.22 -5.25 -18.43
CA LEU A 38 -41.73 -6.61 -18.53
C LEU A 38 -42.13 -7.43 -17.28
N SER A 39 -42.41 -8.72 -17.46
CA SER A 39 -42.51 -9.66 -16.35
C SER A 39 -41.11 -9.89 -15.73
N ASP A 40 -41.05 -10.46 -14.52
CA ASP A 40 -39.78 -10.80 -13.90
C ASP A 40 -38.95 -11.76 -14.75
N ALA A 41 -39.61 -12.76 -15.36
CA ALA A 41 -38.95 -13.73 -16.24
C ALA A 41 -38.39 -13.06 -17.51
N ASP A 42 -39.12 -12.12 -18.12
CA ASP A 42 -38.66 -11.41 -19.31
C ASP A 42 -37.51 -10.44 -18.97
N LEU A 43 -37.56 -9.81 -17.79
CA LEU A 43 -36.48 -8.93 -17.30
C LEU A 43 -35.19 -9.71 -17.02
N GLN A 44 -35.31 -10.88 -16.38
CA GLN A 44 -34.19 -11.82 -16.15
C GLN A 44 -33.58 -12.33 -17.47
N ALA A 45 -34.43 -12.65 -18.45
CA ALA A 45 -33.99 -13.12 -19.77
C ALA A 45 -33.12 -12.09 -20.52
N LYS A 46 -33.22 -10.80 -20.19
CA LYS A 46 -32.36 -9.75 -20.78
C LYS A 46 -30.87 -9.97 -20.54
N THR A 47 -30.49 -10.54 -19.42
CA THR A 47 -29.07 -10.87 -19.12
C THR A 47 -28.52 -11.87 -20.14
N ALA A 48 -29.26 -12.93 -20.46
CA ALA A 48 -28.87 -13.92 -21.47
C ALA A 48 -28.83 -13.29 -22.88
N GLU A 49 -29.78 -12.44 -23.20
CA GLU A 49 -29.81 -11.67 -24.47
C GLU A 49 -28.55 -10.79 -24.60
N PHE A 50 -28.17 -10.06 -23.56
CA PHE A 50 -26.98 -9.22 -23.58
C PHE A 50 -25.69 -10.03 -23.71
N LYS A 51 -25.55 -11.15 -22.99
CA LYS A 51 -24.40 -12.06 -23.13
C LYS A 51 -24.28 -12.59 -24.57
N GLN A 52 -25.42 -12.94 -25.22
CA GLN A 52 -25.42 -13.36 -26.63
C GLN A 52 -25.02 -12.22 -27.57
N ARG A 53 -25.56 -11.02 -27.39
CA ARG A 53 -25.20 -9.84 -28.22
C ARG A 53 -23.72 -9.49 -28.12
N LEU A 54 -23.11 -9.67 -26.93
CA LEU A 54 -21.65 -9.52 -26.74
C LEU A 54 -20.87 -10.60 -27.48
N ALA A 55 -21.34 -11.86 -27.44
CA ALA A 55 -20.75 -12.95 -28.20
C ALA A 55 -20.83 -12.71 -29.72
N ASP A 56 -21.90 -12.07 -30.19
CA ASP A 56 -22.10 -11.67 -31.58
C ASP A 56 -21.27 -10.42 -31.99
N GLY A 57 -20.44 -9.90 -31.09
CA GLY A 57 -19.50 -8.81 -31.35
C GLY A 57 -19.98 -7.40 -31.01
N GLN A 58 -21.13 -7.24 -30.32
CA GLN A 58 -21.55 -5.94 -29.84
C GLN A 58 -20.70 -5.52 -28.64
N THR A 59 -20.43 -4.22 -28.48
CA THR A 59 -19.63 -3.70 -27.37
C THR A 59 -20.48 -3.46 -26.12
N LEU A 60 -19.83 -3.43 -24.93
CA LEU A 60 -20.47 -3.07 -23.66
C LEU A 60 -21.11 -1.67 -23.75
N ASP A 61 -20.44 -0.70 -24.37
CA ASP A 61 -21.00 0.65 -24.60
C ASP A 61 -22.28 0.64 -25.44
N GLY A 62 -22.37 -0.30 -26.38
CA GLY A 62 -23.54 -0.44 -27.24
C GLY A 62 -24.79 -0.93 -26.49
N ILE A 63 -24.63 -1.78 -25.49
CA ILE A 63 -25.72 -2.32 -24.66
C ILE A 63 -25.95 -1.52 -23.38
N LEU A 64 -25.04 -0.61 -23.01
CA LEU A 64 -25.06 0.14 -21.73
C LEU A 64 -26.44 0.76 -21.41
N PRO A 65 -27.12 1.50 -22.33
CA PRO A 65 -28.39 2.13 -21.97
C PRO A 65 -29.48 1.12 -21.60
N GLU A 66 -29.54 0.00 -22.31
CA GLU A 66 -30.52 -1.06 -22.04
C GLU A 66 -30.15 -1.82 -20.73
N ALA A 67 -28.90 -2.19 -20.55
CA ALA A 67 -28.41 -2.86 -19.36
C ALA A 67 -28.63 -2.03 -18.08
N PHE A 68 -28.38 -0.72 -18.14
CA PHE A 68 -28.64 0.19 -17.01
C PHE A 68 -30.13 0.33 -16.71
N ALA A 69 -30.98 0.36 -17.74
CA ALA A 69 -32.43 0.38 -17.56
C ALA A 69 -32.94 -0.91 -16.90
N VAL A 70 -32.42 -2.07 -17.34
CA VAL A 70 -32.72 -3.38 -16.73
C VAL A 70 -32.26 -3.43 -15.26
N CYS A 71 -30.99 -3.05 -14.98
CA CYS A 71 -30.45 -3.03 -13.61
C CYS A 71 -31.24 -2.08 -12.70
N ARG A 72 -31.65 -0.90 -13.19
CA ARG A 72 -32.47 0.05 -12.43
C ARG A 72 -33.84 -0.51 -12.06
N GLU A 73 -34.50 -1.17 -13.00
CA GLU A 73 -35.83 -1.79 -12.75
C GLU A 73 -35.70 -3.01 -11.83
N ALA A 74 -34.67 -3.85 -12.02
CA ALA A 74 -34.39 -4.97 -11.14
C ALA A 74 -34.13 -4.49 -9.70
N SER A 75 -33.35 -3.43 -9.53
CA SER A 75 -33.07 -2.82 -8.21
C SER A 75 -34.34 -2.29 -7.54
N ARG A 76 -35.26 -1.69 -8.32
CA ARG A 76 -36.55 -1.24 -7.81
C ARG A 76 -37.41 -2.40 -7.30
N ARG A 77 -37.40 -3.54 -8.02
CA ARG A 77 -38.21 -4.72 -7.66
C ARG A 77 -37.60 -5.48 -6.47
N THR A 78 -36.31 -5.67 -6.43
CA THR A 78 -35.64 -6.50 -5.42
C THR A 78 -35.28 -5.75 -4.14
N LEU A 79 -34.77 -4.53 -4.26
CA LEU A 79 -34.28 -3.71 -3.16
C LEU A 79 -35.24 -2.56 -2.77
N GLY A 80 -36.28 -2.29 -3.57
CA GLY A 80 -37.12 -1.11 -3.39
C GLY A 80 -36.44 0.22 -3.76
N MET A 81 -35.21 0.17 -4.31
CA MET A 81 -34.37 1.32 -4.57
C MET A 81 -34.26 1.58 -6.09
N ARG A 82 -34.81 2.73 -6.56
CA ARG A 82 -34.66 3.17 -7.93
C ARG A 82 -33.46 4.11 -8.04
N HIS A 83 -32.51 3.81 -8.93
CA HIS A 83 -31.36 4.68 -9.21
C HIS A 83 -31.78 6.08 -9.70
N PHE A 84 -31.21 7.12 -9.08
CA PHE A 84 -31.40 8.51 -9.53
C PHE A 84 -30.56 8.80 -10.77
N ASP A 85 -30.89 9.87 -11.49
CA ASP A 85 -30.16 10.28 -12.71
C ASP A 85 -28.67 10.55 -12.42
N VAL A 86 -28.33 11.13 -11.27
CA VAL A 86 -26.94 11.35 -10.84
C VAL A 86 -26.22 10.03 -10.57
N GLN A 87 -26.93 9.02 -10.09
CA GLN A 87 -26.39 7.69 -9.87
C GLN A 87 -26.13 6.94 -11.18
N LEU A 88 -26.99 7.12 -12.19
CA LEU A 88 -26.72 6.62 -13.55
C LEU A 88 -25.43 7.22 -14.13
N ILE A 89 -25.19 8.52 -13.90
CA ILE A 89 -23.95 9.18 -14.29
C ILE A 89 -22.77 8.52 -13.56
N GLY A 90 -22.89 8.28 -12.25
CA GLY A 90 -21.86 7.59 -11.47
C GLY A 90 -21.51 6.21 -12.03
N GLY A 91 -22.51 5.40 -12.35
CA GLY A 91 -22.32 4.08 -12.97
C GLY A 91 -21.59 4.17 -14.33
N MET A 92 -21.91 5.17 -15.17
CA MET A 92 -21.21 5.38 -16.44
C MET A 92 -19.76 5.81 -16.24
N VAL A 93 -19.49 6.67 -15.27
CA VAL A 93 -18.13 7.09 -14.90
C VAL A 93 -17.28 5.89 -14.46
N LEU A 94 -17.86 5.00 -13.63
CA LEU A 94 -17.18 3.77 -13.22
C LEU A 94 -16.93 2.83 -14.40
N HIS A 95 -17.92 2.69 -15.29
CA HIS A 95 -17.75 1.88 -16.49
C HIS A 95 -16.64 2.40 -17.41
N ASP A 96 -16.48 3.71 -17.51
CA ASP A 96 -15.42 4.37 -18.29
C ASP A 96 -14.01 4.22 -17.67
N GLY A 97 -13.84 3.53 -16.56
CA GLY A 97 -12.55 3.39 -15.88
C GLY A 97 -12.07 4.70 -15.24
N LYS A 98 -12.97 5.40 -14.56
CA LYS A 98 -12.70 6.70 -13.91
C LYS A 98 -13.15 6.67 -12.45
N ILE A 99 -12.79 7.73 -11.72
CA ILE A 99 -13.25 7.93 -10.34
C ILE A 99 -14.54 8.75 -10.35
N ALA A 100 -15.60 8.15 -9.78
CA ALA A 100 -16.86 8.82 -9.52
C ALA A 100 -16.78 9.52 -8.14
N GLU A 101 -16.54 10.83 -8.12
CA GLU A 101 -16.66 11.59 -6.89
C GLU A 101 -18.12 11.90 -6.62
N MET A 102 -18.70 11.19 -5.66
CA MET A 102 -20.06 11.38 -5.17
C MET A 102 -20.03 11.61 -3.67
N ARG A 103 -20.66 12.68 -3.21
CA ARG A 103 -20.69 13.00 -1.78
C ARG A 103 -21.20 11.82 -0.96
N THR A 104 -20.72 11.73 0.27
CA THR A 104 -21.17 10.70 1.22
C THR A 104 -22.69 10.78 1.39
N GLY A 105 -23.37 9.63 1.40
CA GLY A 105 -24.83 9.55 1.48
C GLY A 105 -25.56 9.61 0.13
N GLU A 106 -24.86 9.73 -1.00
CA GLU A 106 -25.46 9.68 -2.36
C GLU A 106 -25.69 8.25 -2.88
N GLY A 107 -25.46 7.22 -2.06
CA GLY A 107 -25.74 5.82 -2.40
C GLY A 107 -24.70 5.19 -3.34
N LYS A 108 -23.39 5.41 -3.08
CA LYS A 108 -22.28 4.87 -3.90
C LYS A 108 -22.36 3.35 -4.08
N THR A 109 -22.69 2.58 -3.05
CA THR A 109 -22.84 1.12 -3.11
C THR A 109 -23.88 0.70 -4.16
N LEU A 110 -25.00 1.42 -4.23
CA LEU A 110 -26.03 1.19 -5.24
C LEU A 110 -25.55 1.60 -6.64
N VAL A 111 -24.80 2.69 -6.75
CA VAL A 111 -24.21 3.17 -8.04
C VAL A 111 -23.28 2.12 -8.64
N ALA A 112 -22.46 1.48 -7.82
CA ALA A 112 -21.52 0.44 -8.28
C ALA A 112 -22.25 -0.69 -9.02
N THR A 113 -23.47 -1.05 -8.61
CA THR A 113 -24.23 -2.16 -9.22
C THR A 113 -24.43 -2.01 -10.73
N LEU A 114 -24.55 -0.78 -11.22
CA LEU A 114 -24.75 -0.48 -12.64
C LEU A 114 -23.50 -0.89 -13.47
N ALA A 115 -22.33 -0.41 -13.05
CA ALA A 115 -21.07 -0.73 -13.73
C ALA A 115 -20.68 -2.19 -13.54
N VAL A 116 -20.88 -2.73 -12.34
CA VAL A 116 -20.60 -4.13 -12.00
C VAL A 116 -21.44 -5.07 -12.85
N TYR A 117 -22.78 -4.86 -12.92
CA TYR A 117 -23.67 -5.65 -13.75
C TYR A 117 -23.22 -5.64 -15.21
N LEU A 118 -23.03 -4.46 -15.80
CA LEU A 118 -22.65 -4.32 -17.20
C LEU A 118 -21.34 -5.05 -17.52
N ASN A 119 -20.32 -4.90 -16.68
CA ASN A 119 -19.02 -5.52 -16.96
C ASN A 119 -19.00 -7.03 -16.63
N ALA A 120 -19.82 -7.51 -15.70
CA ALA A 120 -19.98 -8.93 -15.41
C ALA A 120 -20.57 -9.71 -16.59
N LEU A 121 -21.36 -9.07 -17.47
CA LEU A 121 -21.90 -9.70 -18.68
C LEU A 121 -20.80 -10.25 -19.61
N ALA A 122 -19.58 -9.71 -19.54
CA ALA A 122 -18.45 -10.21 -20.32
C ALA A 122 -17.92 -11.58 -19.84
N GLY A 123 -18.35 -12.08 -18.70
CA GLY A 123 -17.96 -13.39 -18.14
C GLY A 123 -16.51 -13.48 -17.64
N LYS A 124 -15.80 -12.35 -17.55
CA LYS A 124 -14.39 -12.29 -17.14
C LYS A 124 -14.16 -12.04 -15.65
N GLY A 125 -15.22 -11.87 -14.86
CA GLY A 125 -15.18 -11.52 -13.46
C GLY A 125 -15.03 -10.02 -13.20
N VAL A 126 -15.67 -9.57 -12.13
CA VAL A 126 -15.62 -8.19 -11.64
C VAL A 126 -15.31 -8.23 -10.16
N HIS A 127 -14.30 -7.49 -9.72
CA HIS A 127 -13.94 -7.33 -8.31
C HIS A 127 -14.49 -6.01 -7.77
N VAL A 128 -15.16 -6.08 -6.62
CA VAL A 128 -15.59 -4.91 -5.86
C VAL A 128 -14.74 -4.86 -4.59
N VAL A 129 -13.87 -3.86 -4.54
CA VAL A 129 -12.84 -3.76 -3.49
C VAL A 129 -13.31 -2.83 -2.39
N THR A 130 -13.24 -3.29 -1.15
CA THR A 130 -13.60 -2.53 0.06
C THR A 130 -12.42 -2.45 1.03
N VAL A 131 -12.54 -1.61 2.07
CA VAL A 131 -11.45 -1.39 3.06
C VAL A 131 -11.40 -2.43 4.17
N ASN A 132 -12.46 -3.21 4.40
CA ASN A 132 -12.47 -4.25 5.43
C ASN A 132 -13.50 -5.34 5.14
N ASP A 133 -13.38 -6.48 5.85
CA ASP A 133 -14.20 -7.68 5.68
C ASP A 133 -15.69 -7.44 6.01
N TYR A 134 -15.95 -6.58 7.01
CA TYR A 134 -17.33 -6.23 7.38
C TYR A 134 -18.06 -5.55 6.23
N LEU A 135 -17.42 -4.56 5.58
CA LEU A 135 -18.01 -3.87 4.44
C LEU A 135 -18.15 -4.79 3.22
N ALA A 136 -17.16 -5.66 2.96
CA ALA A 136 -17.23 -6.63 1.88
C ALA A 136 -18.45 -7.55 2.03
N SER A 137 -18.61 -8.14 3.21
CA SER A 137 -19.73 -9.04 3.51
C SER A 137 -21.09 -8.33 3.54
N ARG A 138 -21.14 -7.13 4.15
CA ARG A 138 -22.37 -6.33 4.23
C ARG A 138 -22.85 -5.88 2.85
N ASP A 139 -21.96 -5.31 2.04
CA ASP A 139 -22.33 -4.74 0.75
C ASP A 139 -22.67 -5.83 -0.26
N ALA A 140 -21.93 -6.94 -0.24
CA ALA A 140 -22.28 -8.13 -1.00
C ALA A 140 -23.69 -8.64 -0.62
N GLY A 141 -23.95 -8.87 0.66
CA GLY A 141 -25.24 -9.39 1.14
C GLY A 141 -26.42 -8.44 0.85
N ILE A 142 -26.22 -7.13 0.84
CA ILE A 142 -27.26 -6.16 0.47
C ILE A 142 -27.53 -6.19 -1.03
N MET A 143 -26.51 -6.33 -1.89
CA MET A 143 -26.63 -6.25 -3.36
C MET A 143 -26.85 -7.62 -4.01
N GLU A 144 -26.56 -8.72 -3.35
CA GLU A 144 -26.74 -10.07 -3.86
C GLU A 144 -28.16 -10.36 -4.37
N PRO A 145 -29.27 -9.96 -3.70
CA PRO A 145 -30.62 -10.17 -4.22
C PRO A 145 -30.82 -9.56 -5.60
N LEU A 146 -30.21 -8.41 -5.88
CA LEU A 146 -30.29 -7.77 -7.20
C LEU A 146 -29.52 -8.60 -8.25
N TYR A 147 -28.30 -9.01 -7.94
CA TYR A 147 -27.46 -9.76 -8.89
C TYR A 147 -28.02 -11.15 -9.16
N ASN A 148 -28.49 -11.85 -8.10
CA ASN A 148 -29.15 -13.15 -8.23
C ASN A 148 -30.42 -13.07 -9.08
N PHE A 149 -31.25 -12.02 -8.89
CA PHE A 149 -32.43 -11.77 -9.73
C PHE A 149 -32.02 -11.61 -11.21
N LEU A 150 -30.91 -10.96 -11.50
CA LEU A 150 -30.36 -10.78 -12.84
C LEU A 150 -29.56 -12.01 -13.36
N GLY A 151 -29.52 -13.10 -12.59
CA GLY A 151 -28.86 -14.34 -13.00
C GLY A 151 -27.34 -14.28 -12.97
N LEU A 152 -26.75 -13.46 -12.08
CA LEU A 152 -25.32 -13.38 -11.81
C LEU A 152 -25.02 -13.91 -10.40
N THR A 153 -23.85 -14.53 -10.27
CA THR A 153 -23.37 -15.10 -9.00
C THR A 153 -22.48 -14.11 -8.26
N VAL A 154 -22.53 -14.16 -6.92
CA VAL A 154 -21.73 -13.28 -6.05
C VAL A 154 -20.87 -14.15 -5.13
N GLY A 155 -19.60 -13.82 -5.03
CA GLY A 155 -18.66 -14.39 -4.06
C GLY A 155 -18.12 -13.29 -3.14
N VAL A 156 -17.65 -13.69 -1.96
CA VAL A 156 -17.04 -12.78 -0.98
C VAL A 156 -15.72 -13.37 -0.51
N ILE A 157 -14.67 -12.56 -0.54
CA ILE A 157 -13.34 -12.90 -0.02
C ILE A 157 -13.11 -12.10 1.26
N ILE A 158 -12.88 -12.82 2.34
CA ILE A 158 -12.56 -12.28 3.67
C ILE A 158 -11.32 -12.99 4.23
N SER A 159 -10.80 -12.48 5.33
CA SER A 159 -9.65 -13.08 6.03
C SER A 159 -9.94 -14.52 6.45
N ASP A 160 -8.90 -15.32 6.59
CA ASP A 160 -8.94 -16.70 7.11
C ASP A 160 -9.79 -17.73 6.31
N MET A 161 -10.19 -17.41 5.07
CA MET A 161 -10.89 -18.37 4.21
C MET A 161 -9.96 -19.49 3.72
N GLN A 162 -10.53 -20.70 3.60
CA GLN A 162 -9.81 -21.83 3.01
C GLN A 162 -9.64 -21.68 1.49
N PRO A 163 -8.57 -22.22 0.89
CA PRO A 163 -8.29 -22.10 -0.56
C PRO A 163 -9.45 -22.50 -1.45
N PHE A 164 -10.15 -23.60 -1.14
CA PHE A 164 -11.30 -24.07 -1.91
C PHE A 164 -12.47 -23.07 -1.92
N ASP A 165 -12.75 -22.44 -0.76
CA ASP A 165 -13.80 -21.43 -0.66
C ASP A 165 -13.42 -20.16 -1.42
N ARG A 166 -12.12 -19.79 -1.42
CA ARG A 166 -11.59 -18.68 -2.21
C ARG A 166 -11.76 -18.94 -3.71
N GLN A 167 -11.42 -20.15 -4.19
CA GLN A 167 -11.62 -20.53 -5.59
C GLN A 167 -13.06 -20.38 -6.02
N ASN A 168 -14.01 -20.88 -5.21
CA ASN A 168 -15.44 -20.75 -5.47
C ASN A 168 -15.89 -19.28 -5.51
N ALA A 169 -15.40 -18.45 -4.59
CA ALA A 169 -15.72 -17.03 -4.56
C ALA A 169 -15.18 -16.26 -5.77
N TYR A 170 -13.95 -16.58 -6.23
CA TYR A 170 -13.38 -15.99 -7.44
C TYR A 170 -14.01 -16.53 -8.73
N ALA A 171 -14.57 -17.74 -8.72
CA ALA A 171 -15.29 -18.28 -9.86
C ALA A 171 -16.64 -17.58 -10.11
N ALA A 172 -17.20 -16.85 -9.13
CA ALA A 172 -18.40 -16.07 -9.28
C ALA A 172 -18.28 -14.96 -10.33
N ASP A 173 -19.39 -14.47 -10.90
CA ASP A 173 -19.41 -13.36 -11.84
C ASP A 173 -18.90 -12.06 -11.19
N ILE A 174 -19.20 -11.89 -9.90
CA ILE A 174 -18.88 -10.71 -9.09
C ILE A 174 -18.25 -11.18 -7.78
N THR A 175 -17.08 -10.65 -7.43
CA THR A 175 -16.38 -10.97 -6.18
C THR A 175 -16.15 -9.72 -5.36
N TYR A 176 -16.73 -9.67 -4.16
CA TYR A 176 -16.45 -8.65 -3.16
C TYR A 176 -15.27 -9.10 -2.28
N GLY A 177 -14.43 -8.17 -1.85
CA GLY A 177 -13.34 -8.48 -0.94
C GLY A 177 -12.56 -7.24 -0.53
N THR A 178 -11.60 -7.41 0.38
CA THR A 178 -10.72 -6.33 0.81
C THR A 178 -9.54 -6.17 -0.14
N ASN A 179 -9.01 -4.94 -0.20
CA ASN A 179 -7.80 -4.64 -0.95
C ASN A 179 -6.62 -5.54 -0.55
N ASN A 180 -6.46 -5.81 0.76
CA ASN A 180 -5.40 -6.66 1.31
C ASN A 180 -5.54 -8.10 0.81
N GLU A 181 -6.73 -8.71 0.95
CA GLU A 181 -6.95 -10.10 0.57
C GLU A 181 -6.78 -10.32 -0.93
N PHE A 182 -7.29 -9.41 -1.76
CA PHE A 182 -7.06 -9.49 -3.22
C PHE A 182 -5.56 -9.43 -3.57
N GLY A 183 -4.81 -8.56 -2.91
CA GLY A 183 -3.38 -8.43 -3.16
C GLY A 183 -2.57 -9.61 -2.62
N PHE A 184 -2.92 -10.13 -1.43
CA PHE A 184 -2.29 -11.33 -0.88
C PHE A 184 -2.60 -12.58 -1.69
N ASP A 185 -3.83 -12.72 -2.19
CA ASP A 185 -4.17 -13.85 -3.07
C ASP A 185 -3.39 -13.80 -4.39
N TYR A 186 -3.18 -12.60 -4.95
CA TYR A 186 -2.30 -12.45 -6.11
C TYR A 186 -0.87 -12.91 -5.82
N LEU A 187 -0.32 -12.56 -4.66
CA LEU A 187 1.02 -13.01 -4.28
C LEU A 187 1.05 -14.52 -4.06
N ARG A 188 0.07 -15.08 -3.33
CA ARG A 188 -0.06 -16.52 -3.10
C ARG A 188 -0.16 -17.32 -4.40
N ASP A 189 -0.96 -16.87 -5.35
CA ASP A 189 -1.14 -17.50 -6.67
C ASP A 189 0.16 -17.56 -7.50
N ASN A 190 1.10 -16.64 -7.24
CA ASN A 190 2.41 -16.66 -7.88
C ASN A 190 3.48 -17.45 -7.09
N MET A 191 3.06 -18.13 -6.00
CA MET A 191 3.92 -19.01 -5.19
C MET A 191 3.47 -20.47 -5.23
N VAL A 192 2.30 -20.80 -5.84
CA VAL A 192 1.79 -22.18 -5.93
C VAL A 192 2.64 -23.03 -6.87
N THR A 193 2.74 -24.30 -6.56
CA THR A 193 3.48 -25.29 -7.37
C THR A 193 2.58 -26.06 -8.36
N ASP A 194 1.26 -26.01 -8.16
CA ASP A 194 0.27 -26.59 -9.06
C ASP A 194 -0.69 -25.51 -9.58
N GLN A 195 -1.02 -25.58 -10.87
CA GLN A 195 -1.98 -24.67 -11.51
C GLN A 195 -3.38 -24.74 -10.87
N TYR A 196 -3.77 -25.89 -10.35
CA TYR A 196 -5.07 -26.11 -9.72
C TYR A 196 -5.19 -25.44 -8.35
N ASP A 197 -4.08 -25.06 -7.73
CA ASP A 197 -4.07 -24.35 -6.44
C ASP A 197 -4.28 -22.84 -6.58
N LYS A 198 -4.23 -22.31 -7.79
CA LYS A 198 -4.55 -20.90 -8.04
C LYS A 198 -5.99 -20.59 -7.72
N VAL A 199 -6.20 -19.48 -7.03
CA VAL A 199 -7.56 -19.06 -6.63
C VAL A 199 -8.11 -17.96 -7.53
N GLN A 200 -7.27 -17.01 -7.99
CA GLN A 200 -7.71 -15.89 -8.81
C GLN A 200 -7.79 -16.23 -10.30
N ARG A 201 -8.73 -15.57 -10.99
CA ARG A 201 -8.77 -15.49 -12.46
C ARG A 201 -7.97 -14.29 -12.95
N GLU A 202 -7.98 -14.04 -14.26
CA GLU A 202 -7.41 -12.81 -14.84
C GLU A 202 -8.03 -11.55 -14.21
N LEU A 203 -7.20 -10.56 -13.91
CA LEU A 203 -7.59 -9.29 -13.32
C LEU A 203 -8.21 -8.39 -14.40
N ASN A 204 -9.54 -8.53 -14.62
CA ASN A 204 -10.25 -7.85 -15.69
C ASN A 204 -10.74 -6.45 -15.27
N PHE A 205 -11.68 -6.35 -14.34
CA PHE A 205 -12.28 -5.09 -13.92
C PHE A 205 -12.38 -5.01 -12.40
N ALA A 206 -11.89 -3.90 -11.82
CA ALA A 206 -12.08 -3.59 -10.41
C ALA A 206 -12.82 -2.27 -10.21
N VAL A 207 -13.77 -2.28 -9.29
CA VAL A 207 -14.41 -1.08 -8.72
C VAL A 207 -13.95 -0.94 -7.28
N VAL A 208 -13.20 0.11 -6.99
CA VAL A 208 -12.65 0.36 -5.64
C VAL A 208 -13.57 1.32 -4.91
N ASP A 209 -14.22 0.85 -3.84
CA ASP A 209 -14.98 1.72 -2.94
C ASP A 209 -14.06 2.42 -1.96
N GLU A 210 -14.37 3.67 -1.62
CA GLU A 210 -13.50 4.55 -0.84
C GLU A 210 -12.06 4.57 -1.42
N VAL A 211 -11.98 4.80 -2.73
CA VAL A 211 -10.73 4.72 -3.52
C VAL A 211 -9.60 5.59 -2.97
N ASP A 212 -9.90 6.67 -2.30
CA ASP A 212 -8.94 7.55 -1.64
C ASP A 212 -8.33 6.95 -0.37
N SER A 213 -9.06 6.08 0.35
CA SER A 213 -8.45 5.31 1.45
C SER A 213 -7.46 4.28 0.91
N ILE A 214 -7.91 3.48 -0.04
CA ILE A 214 -7.14 2.33 -0.53
C ILE A 214 -5.93 2.78 -1.36
N LEU A 215 -6.13 3.71 -2.32
CA LEU A 215 -5.08 4.09 -3.26
C LEU A 215 -4.20 5.26 -2.79
N ILE A 216 -4.56 5.94 -1.70
CA ILE A 216 -3.77 7.05 -1.15
C ILE A 216 -3.29 6.73 0.27
N ASP A 217 -4.22 6.48 1.24
CA ASP A 217 -3.83 6.33 2.65
C ASP A 217 -3.09 5.02 2.90
N GLU A 218 -3.64 3.89 2.46
CA GLU A 218 -3.06 2.57 2.64
C GLU A 218 -1.92 2.28 1.66
N ALA A 219 -1.81 3.05 0.58
CA ALA A 219 -0.77 2.88 -0.44
C ALA A 219 0.61 3.47 -0.04
N ARG A 220 0.89 3.61 1.26
CA ARG A 220 2.18 4.04 1.81
C ARG A 220 3.15 2.87 2.01
N THR A 221 2.63 1.69 2.28
CA THR A 221 3.40 0.47 2.54
C THR A 221 3.03 -0.63 1.55
N PRO A 222 3.97 -1.51 1.16
CA PRO A 222 3.66 -2.64 0.30
C PRO A 222 2.95 -3.75 1.08
N LEU A 223 2.28 -4.64 0.35
CA LEU A 223 1.86 -5.95 0.83
C LEU A 223 3.07 -6.88 0.83
N ILE A 224 3.33 -7.57 1.92
CA ILE A 224 4.49 -8.44 2.08
C ILE A 224 4.02 -9.80 2.61
N ILE A 225 4.41 -10.87 1.93
CA ILE A 225 4.37 -12.22 2.47
C ILE A 225 5.78 -12.54 2.96
N SER A 226 5.91 -12.81 4.24
CA SER A 226 7.18 -13.19 4.85
C SER A 226 7.13 -14.61 5.42
N GLY A 227 8.27 -15.27 5.43
CA GLY A 227 8.48 -16.57 6.03
C GLY A 227 9.80 -16.62 6.76
N GLN A 228 10.06 -17.69 7.49
CA GLN A 228 11.32 -17.86 8.19
C GLN A 228 12.46 -18.01 7.17
N ALA A 229 13.54 -17.24 7.36
CA ALA A 229 14.74 -17.35 6.56
C ALA A 229 15.52 -18.62 6.90
N ASP A 230 16.19 -19.20 5.92
CA ASP A 230 17.22 -20.22 6.16
C ASP A 230 18.43 -19.58 6.84
N ASP A 231 19.05 -20.35 7.74
CA ASP A 231 20.00 -19.94 8.79
C ASP A 231 21.11 -18.94 8.41
N ASN A 232 20.98 -17.69 8.84
CA ASN A 232 22.09 -16.73 8.97
C ASN A 232 22.46 -16.44 10.45
N ILE A 233 22.02 -17.28 11.39
CA ILE A 233 22.29 -17.11 12.84
C ILE A 233 23.80 -17.03 13.10
N GLN A 234 24.59 -17.88 12.43
CA GLN A 234 26.05 -17.88 12.57
C GLN A 234 26.68 -16.55 12.13
N LEU A 235 26.12 -15.91 11.08
CA LEU A 235 26.65 -14.65 10.59
C LEU A 235 26.44 -13.51 11.60
N TYR A 236 25.28 -13.45 12.26
CA TYR A 236 25.04 -12.50 13.37
C TYR A 236 26.03 -12.73 14.55
N GLN A 237 26.29 -13.97 14.91
CA GLN A 237 27.24 -14.30 15.96
C GLN A 237 28.65 -13.87 15.58
N ILE A 238 29.10 -14.12 14.37
CA ILE A 238 30.43 -13.74 13.88
C ILE A 238 30.52 -12.21 13.80
N MET A 239 29.55 -11.53 13.19
CA MET A 239 29.55 -10.08 13.03
C MET A 239 29.49 -9.34 14.37
N ASN A 240 28.88 -9.92 15.39
CA ASN A 240 28.90 -9.37 16.76
C ASN A 240 30.32 -9.21 17.35
N THR A 241 31.31 -9.94 16.82
CA THR A 241 32.70 -9.86 17.28
C THR A 241 33.48 -8.70 16.63
N VAL A 242 32.98 -8.10 15.55
CA VAL A 242 33.66 -7.04 14.78
C VAL A 242 33.64 -5.68 15.48
N PRO A 243 32.48 -5.16 16.00
CA PRO A 243 32.39 -3.81 16.59
C PRO A 243 33.43 -3.52 17.70
N PRO A 244 33.79 -4.48 18.59
CA PRO A 244 34.82 -4.23 19.62
C PRO A 244 36.23 -3.95 19.08
N HIS A 245 36.51 -4.26 17.83
CA HIS A 245 37.80 -4.02 17.18
C HIS A 245 37.84 -2.67 16.43
N LEU A 246 36.67 -2.01 16.26
CA LEU A 246 36.55 -0.72 15.59
C LEU A 246 36.51 0.43 16.60
N VAL A 247 37.14 1.55 16.26
CA VAL A 247 37.29 2.72 17.14
C VAL A 247 36.23 3.78 16.79
N ARG A 248 35.44 4.18 17.82
CA ARG A 248 34.45 5.24 17.67
C ARG A 248 35.12 6.61 17.56
N GLN A 249 34.71 7.44 16.61
CA GLN A 249 35.08 8.84 16.50
C GLN A 249 34.37 9.69 17.56
N GLU A 250 35.03 10.69 18.12
CA GLU A 250 34.41 11.64 19.07
C GLU A 250 33.64 12.75 18.33
N THR A 251 34.01 13.08 17.10
CA THR A 251 33.35 14.05 16.22
C THR A 251 33.33 13.53 14.80
N GLU A 252 32.40 14.06 13.96
CA GLU A 252 32.20 13.64 12.55
C GLU A 252 33.49 13.66 11.70
N GLU A 253 34.40 14.60 11.95
CA GLU A 253 35.71 14.71 11.29
C GLU A 253 36.88 14.20 12.16
N GLY A 254 36.61 13.45 13.24
CA GLY A 254 37.60 12.95 14.18
C GLY A 254 38.40 11.74 13.65
N GLU A 255 39.49 11.40 14.31
CA GLU A 255 40.22 10.15 14.05
C GLU A 255 39.47 8.94 14.64
N GLY A 256 39.27 7.89 13.83
CA GLY A 256 38.60 6.65 14.20
C GLY A 256 37.91 5.98 13.05
N ASP A 257 37.30 4.83 13.30
CA ASP A 257 36.69 3.97 12.26
C ASP A 257 35.23 4.28 11.98
N TYR A 258 34.47 4.76 12.97
CA TYR A 258 33.06 5.09 12.76
C TYR A 258 32.58 6.24 13.66
N TRP A 259 31.63 7.01 13.13
CA TRP A 259 30.93 8.05 13.85
C TRP A 259 29.46 7.66 14.12
N VAL A 260 28.95 8.13 15.26
CA VAL A 260 27.58 7.85 15.70
C VAL A 260 26.78 9.14 15.72
N ASP A 261 25.80 9.25 14.85
CA ASP A 261 24.79 10.31 14.91
C ASP A 261 23.64 9.85 15.82
N GLU A 262 23.66 10.31 17.06
CA GLU A 262 22.63 9.98 18.04
C GLU A 262 21.27 10.63 17.70
N LYS A 263 21.27 11.73 16.93
CA LYS A 263 20.03 12.43 16.53
C LYS A 263 19.34 11.77 15.35
N ALA A 264 20.12 11.27 14.41
CA ALA A 264 19.61 10.55 13.25
C ALA A 264 19.52 9.04 13.49
N HIS A 265 19.92 8.54 14.67
CA HIS A 265 20.02 7.11 15.00
C HIS A 265 20.81 6.30 13.96
N GLN A 266 21.91 6.88 13.45
CA GLN A 266 22.73 6.27 12.41
C GLN A 266 24.17 6.08 12.86
N VAL A 267 24.81 5.07 12.31
CA VAL A 267 26.26 4.83 12.43
C VAL A 267 26.87 4.96 11.03
N ILE A 268 27.93 5.75 10.91
CA ILE A 268 28.59 6.01 9.65
C ILE A 268 30.05 5.58 9.77
N LEU A 269 30.50 4.68 8.89
CA LEU A 269 31.91 4.28 8.81
C LEU A 269 32.71 5.38 8.11
N SER A 270 33.91 5.69 8.66
CA SER A 270 34.87 6.53 7.97
C SER A 270 35.57 5.75 6.84
N GLU A 271 36.31 6.43 5.98
CA GLU A 271 37.12 5.78 4.93
C GLU A 271 38.12 4.78 5.52
N ALA A 272 38.80 5.16 6.61
CA ALA A 272 39.71 4.29 7.36
C ALA A 272 38.95 3.12 8.02
N GLY A 273 37.74 3.35 8.51
CA GLY A 273 36.88 2.33 9.10
C GLY A 273 36.40 1.28 8.10
N HIS A 274 36.15 1.66 6.86
CA HIS A 274 35.86 0.71 5.79
C HIS A 274 37.04 -0.21 5.52
N GLU A 275 38.25 0.35 5.33
CA GLU A 275 39.45 -0.42 5.11
C GLU A 275 39.75 -1.37 6.30
N HIS A 276 39.57 -0.89 7.52
CA HIS A 276 39.80 -1.67 8.73
C HIS A 276 38.76 -2.81 8.87
N ALA A 277 37.50 -2.55 8.61
CA ALA A 277 36.44 -3.57 8.58
C ALA A 277 36.69 -4.64 7.51
N GLU A 278 37.09 -4.25 6.30
CA GLU A 278 37.44 -5.18 5.22
C GLU A 278 38.65 -6.06 5.62
N GLN A 279 39.65 -5.51 6.26
CA GLN A 279 40.81 -6.26 6.78
C GLN A 279 40.40 -7.30 7.85
N ILE A 280 39.52 -6.91 8.77
CA ILE A 280 39.01 -7.83 9.81
C ILE A 280 38.24 -8.98 9.17
N LEU A 281 37.31 -8.66 8.24
CA LEU A 281 36.50 -9.66 7.57
C LEU A 281 37.30 -10.60 6.66
N THR A 282 38.35 -10.09 6.01
CA THR A 282 39.29 -10.91 5.25
C THR A 282 40.07 -11.85 6.15
N GLN A 283 40.53 -11.40 7.33
CA GLN A 283 41.21 -12.26 8.33
C GLN A 283 40.27 -13.35 8.88
N MET A 284 38.96 -13.07 8.96
CA MET A 284 37.92 -14.04 9.34
C MET A 284 37.56 -15.00 8.23
N GLY A 285 38.04 -14.78 6.99
CA GLY A 285 37.73 -15.60 5.82
C GLY A 285 36.33 -15.37 5.24
N LEU A 286 35.67 -14.27 5.61
CA LEU A 286 34.34 -13.88 5.12
C LEU A 286 34.38 -13.02 3.85
N LEU A 287 35.51 -12.33 3.64
CA LEU A 287 35.75 -11.48 2.47
C LEU A 287 36.99 -11.99 1.74
N ALA A 288 36.96 -12.04 0.41
CA ALA A 288 38.13 -12.44 -0.38
C ALA A 288 39.18 -11.33 -0.41
N GLU A 289 40.46 -11.70 -0.55
CA GLU A 289 41.56 -10.72 -0.71
C GLU A 289 41.29 -9.84 -1.94
N ASN A 290 41.33 -8.50 -1.75
CA ASN A 290 41.05 -7.47 -2.76
C ASN A 290 39.59 -7.32 -3.18
N ASP A 291 38.65 -7.93 -2.50
CA ASP A 291 37.22 -7.68 -2.69
C ASP A 291 36.73 -6.57 -1.76
N SER A 292 35.62 -5.91 -2.11
CA SER A 292 35.08 -4.78 -1.33
C SER A 292 33.73 -5.14 -0.71
N LEU A 293 33.46 -4.62 0.48
CA LEU A 293 32.14 -4.68 1.13
C LEU A 293 31.03 -4.08 0.27
N TYR A 294 31.37 -3.20 -0.67
CA TYR A 294 30.43 -2.56 -1.57
C TYR A 294 30.15 -3.34 -2.85
N SER A 295 30.80 -4.47 -3.06
CA SER A 295 30.48 -5.33 -4.21
C SER A 295 29.08 -5.95 -4.00
N ALA A 296 28.37 -6.20 -5.09
CA ALA A 296 27.00 -6.75 -5.03
C ALA A 296 26.95 -8.10 -4.28
N ALA A 297 28.01 -8.90 -4.37
CA ALA A 297 28.14 -10.18 -3.66
C ALA A 297 28.25 -10.03 -2.14
N ASN A 298 28.78 -8.91 -1.65
CA ASN A 298 29.11 -8.69 -0.24
C ASN A 298 28.14 -7.75 0.49
N ILE A 299 27.06 -7.30 -0.17
CA ILE A 299 26.05 -6.40 0.42
C ILE A 299 25.47 -6.98 1.72
N ALA A 300 25.26 -8.30 1.79
CA ALA A 300 24.78 -8.95 3.01
C ALA A 300 25.77 -8.82 4.18
N LEU A 301 27.08 -8.92 3.93
CA LEU A 301 28.12 -8.72 4.96
C LEU A 301 28.10 -7.29 5.50
N MET A 302 27.95 -6.31 4.60
CA MET A 302 27.85 -4.90 4.98
C MET A 302 26.60 -4.65 5.85
N HIS A 303 25.45 -5.23 5.47
CA HIS A 303 24.21 -5.11 6.23
C HIS A 303 24.38 -5.66 7.67
N HIS A 304 24.90 -6.87 7.83
CA HIS A 304 25.12 -7.47 9.16
C HIS A 304 26.15 -6.71 10.00
N LEU A 305 27.20 -6.18 9.37
CA LEU A 305 28.18 -5.32 10.03
C LEU A 305 27.52 -4.04 10.57
N MET A 306 26.71 -3.37 9.74
CA MET A 306 26.01 -2.15 10.15
C MET A 306 24.98 -2.42 11.24
N ALA A 307 24.24 -3.53 11.17
CA ALA A 307 23.32 -3.95 12.22
C ALA A 307 24.05 -4.20 13.55
N ALA A 308 25.20 -4.88 13.51
CA ALA A 308 26.04 -5.11 14.70
C ALA A 308 26.58 -3.80 15.28
N LEU A 309 27.09 -2.89 14.45
CA LEU A 309 27.58 -1.57 14.88
C LEU A 309 26.45 -0.73 15.50
N ARG A 310 25.26 -0.70 14.92
CA ARG A 310 24.09 -0.01 15.47
C ARG A 310 23.69 -0.62 16.82
N ALA A 311 23.63 -1.95 16.93
CA ALA A 311 23.31 -2.65 18.17
C ALA A 311 24.28 -2.31 19.32
N HIS A 312 25.58 -2.23 19.03
CA HIS A 312 26.60 -1.90 20.04
C HIS A 312 26.65 -0.42 20.42
N SER A 313 26.41 0.48 19.45
CA SER A 313 26.64 1.91 19.62
C SER A 313 25.42 2.71 20.02
N LEU A 314 24.22 2.32 19.58
CA LEU A 314 22.98 3.08 19.74
C LEU A 314 21.97 2.43 20.70
N PHE A 315 22.00 1.10 20.83
CA PHE A 315 20.98 0.40 21.62
C PHE A 315 21.56 -0.13 22.93
N HIS A 316 21.10 0.41 24.06
CA HIS A 316 21.60 0.11 25.39
C HIS A 316 20.54 -0.60 26.22
N LYS A 317 20.99 -1.65 26.96
CA LYS A 317 20.16 -2.39 27.91
C LYS A 317 19.63 -1.44 29.00
N ASP A 318 18.40 -1.72 29.47
CA ASP A 318 17.67 -0.97 30.49
C ASP A 318 17.30 0.47 30.08
N GLN A 319 17.58 0.86 28.83
CA GLN A 319 17.18 2.12 28.24
C GLN A 319 16.28 1.88 27.02
N HIS A 320 16.73 1.12 26.02
CA HIS A 320 16.02 0.84 24.79
C HIS A 320 15.36 -0.55 24.78
N TYR A 321 15.84 -1.45 25.61
CA TYR A 321 15.31 -2.80 25.76
C TYR A 321 15.65 -3.39 27.12
N VAL A 322 14.90 -4.41 27.53
CA VAL A 322 15.19 -5.27 28.69
C VAL A 322 15.23 -6.72 28.26
N ILE A 323 15.88 -7.56 29.05
CA ILE A 323 15.88 -9.02 28.88
C ILE A 323 14.84 -9.60 29.84
N GLN A 324 13.77 -10.18 29.29
CA GLN A 324 12.73 -10.84 30.07
C GLN A 324 12.50 -12.24 29.52
N ASP A 325 12.53 -13.26 30.41
CA ASP A 325 12.34 -14.67 30.05
C ASP A 325 13.30 -15.19 28.97
N GLY A 326 14.50 -14.59 28.87
CA GLY A 326 15.51 -14.94 27.87
C GLY A 326 15.31 -14.31 26.51
N GLU A 327 14.36 -13.37 26.37
CA GLU A 327 14.06 -12.64 25.14
C GLU A 327 14.31 -11.15 25.31
N ILE A 328 14.63 -10.48 24.19
CA ILE A 328 14.74 -9.04 24.12
C ILE A 328 13.34 -8.43 24.01
N VAL A 329 12.96 -7.58 24.97
CA VAL A 329 11.71 -6.83 24.96
C VAL A 329 12.01 -5.34 24.81
N ILE A 330 11.48 -4.72 23.78
CA ILE A 330 11.69 -3.30 23.47
C ILE A 330 11.05 -2.42 24.55
N VAL A 331 11.73 -1.35 24.95
CA VAL A 331 11.20 -0.27 25.78
C VAL A 331 10.85 0.90 24.85
N ASP A 332 9.63 1.35 24.90
CA ASP A 332 9.19 2.54 24.17
C ASP A 332 9.87 3.79 24.76
N GLU A 333 10.57 4.54 23.92
CA GLU A 333 11.39 5.69 24.36
C GLU A 333 10.55 6.83 24.97
N PHE A 334 9.28 6.97 24.54
CA PHE A 334 8.42 8.07 24.98
C PHE A 334 7.63 7.73 26.23
N THR A 335 7.13 6.48 26.30
CA THR A 335 6.24 6.08 27.40
C THR A 335 6.95 5.25 28.47
N GLY A 336 8.15 4.73 28.19
CA GLY A 336 8.88 3.79 29.05
C GLY A 336 8.18 2.44 29.22
N ARG A 337 7.18 2.13 28.39
CA ARG A 337 6.41 0.88 28.45
C ARG A 337 7.12 -0.25 27.71
N LEU A 338 6.98 -1.46 28.22
CA LEU A 338 7.48 -2.66 27.57
C LEU A 338 6.56 -3.02 26.39
N MET A 339 7.14 -3.19 25.22
CA MET A 339 6.45 -3.56 23.98
C MET A 339 6.67 -5.05 23.69
N SER A 340 5.95 -5.91 24.38
CA SER A 340 6.03 -7.36 24.16
C SER A 340 5.53 -7.73 22.76
N GLY A 341 6.30 -8.58 22.06
CA GLY A 341 5.96 -9.08 20.72
C GLY A 341 6.40 -8.17 19.56
N ARG A 342 6.83 -6.93 19.82
CA ARG A 342 7.48 -6.09 18.81
C ARG A 342 8.96 -6.44 18.66
N ARG A 343 9.48 -6.32 17.44
CA ARG A 343 10.89 -6.54 17.10
C ARG A 343 11.37 -5.40 16.22
N TRP A 344 12.62 -4.98 16.37
CA TRP A 344 13.25 -4.07 15.42
C TRP A 344 13.45 -4.77 14.08
N SER A 345 13.30 -4.04 13.00
CA SER A 345 13.54 -4.47 11.64
C SER A 345 15.02 -4.47 11.25
N GLU A 346 15.33 -4.89 10.04
CA GLU A 346 16.65 -4.78 9.41
C GLU A 346 17.76 -5.52 10.15
N GLY A 347 17.48 -6.71 10.69
CA GLY A 347 18.47 -7.51 11.40
C GLY A 347 18.96 -6.92 12.74
N LEU A 348 18.46 -5.73 13.12
CA LEU A 348 18.88 -5.05 14.34
C LEU A 348 18.50 -5.83 15.59
N HIS A 349 17.29 -6.41 15.63
CA HIS A 349 16.84 -7.20 16.78
C HIS A 349 17.74 -8.42 17.00
N GLN A 350 18.07 -9.14 15.92
CA GLN A 350 19.01 -10.27 15.92
C GLN A 350 20.43 -9.86 16.32
N ALA A 351 20.88 -8.68 15.87
CA ALA A 351 22.17 -8.14 16.27
C ALA A 351 22.20 -7.80 17.77
N VAL A 352 21.08 -7.31 18.35
CA VAL A 352 20.94 -7.08 19.80
C VAL A 352 20.85 -8.42 20.54
N GLU A 353 20.12 -9.42 20.03
CA GLU A 353 20.09 -10.80 20.58
C GLU A 353 21.50 -11.39 20.61
N ALA A 354 22.29 -11.24 19.53
CA ALA A 354 23.67 -11.67 19.44
C ALA A 354 24.57 -10.93 20.46
N LYS A 355 24.42 -9.61 20.60
CA LYS A 355 25.14 -8.77 21.54
C LYS A 355 24.92 -9.21 22.99
N GLU A 356 23.70 -9.52 23.38
CA GLU A 356 23.34 -9.93 24.73
C GLU A 356 23.50 -11.43 24.98
N GLY A 357 23.85 -12.21 23.94
CA GLY A 357 24.07 -13.67 24.04
C GLY A 357 22.80 -14.44 24.37
N VAL A 358 21.64 -13.90 24.03
CA VAL A 358 20.35 -14.63 24.10
C VAL A 358 20.13 -15.45 22.83
N GLU A 359 19.11 -16.32 22.84
CA GLU A 359 18.78 -17.11 21.66
C GLU A 359 18.39 -16.18 20.50
N ILE A 360 19.14 -16.28 19.38
CA ILE A 360 18.86 -15.49 18.18
C ILE A 360 17.69 -16.14 17.45
N LYS A 361 16.56 -15.45 17.39
CA LYS A 361 15.39 -15.90 16.63
C LYS A 361 15.59 -15.61 15.15
N ARG A 362 15.14 -16.55 14.31
CA ARG A 362 15.23 -16.44 12.85
C ARG A 362 14.62 -15.13 12.35
N GLU A 363 15.25 -14.54 11.37
CA GLU A 363 14.71 -13.37 10.66
C GLU A 363 13.57 -13.81 9.73
N ASN A 364 12.57 -12.95 9.59
CA ASN A 364 11.56 -13.15 8.57
C ASN A 364 12.07 -12.60 7.24
N GLN A 365 12.23 -13.47 6.26
CA GLN A 365 12.61 -13.09 4.90
C GLN A 365 11.35 -12.77 4.08
N THR A 366 11.41 -11.74 3.25
CA THR A 366 10.36 -11.43 2.27
C THR A 366 10.31 -12.53 1.21
N LEU A 367 9.19 -13.26 1.16
CA LEU A 367 8.93 -14.28 0.14
C LEU A 367 8.35 -13.67 -1.13
N ALA A 368 7.41 -12.74 -0.97
CA ALA A 368 6.79 -11.99 -2.05
C ALA A 368 6.32 -10.62 -1.54
N SER A 369 6.35 -9.63 -2.39
CA SER A 369 5.85 -8.29 -2.08
C SER A 369 5.27 -7.61 -3.31
N ILE A 370 4.32 -6.70 -3.11
CA ILE A 370 3.80 -5.81 -4.15
C ILE A 370 3.21 -4.56 -3.52
N THR A 371 3.40 -3.41 -4.13
CA THR A 371 2.70 -2.19 -3.70
C THR A 371 1.27 -2.18 -4.22
N PHE A 372 0.34 -1.52 -3.50
CA PHE A 372 -1.03 -1.35 -3.98
C PHE A 372 -1.07 -0.67 -5.34
N GLN A 373 -0.19 0.31 -5.56
CA GLN A 373 -0.08 1.00 -6.83
C GLN A 373 0.16 0.01 -7.98
N ASN A 374 1.13 -0.87 -7.83
CA ASN A 374 1.49 -1.84 -8.85
C ASN A 374 0.45 -2.96 -8.96
N TYR A 375 -0.16 -3.39 -7.85
CA TYR A 375 -1.23 -4.38 -7.88
C TYR A 375 -2.45 -3.88 -8.67
N PHE A 376 -2.99 -2.69 -8.34
CA PHE A 376 -4.17 -2.18 -9.02
C PHE A 376 -3.94 -1.79 -10.48
N ARG A 377 -2.68 -1.53 -10.88
CA ARG A 377 -2.30 -1.34 -12.28
C ARG A 377 -2.35 -2.64 -13.12
N LEU A 378 -2.44 -3.81 -12.50
CA LEU A 378 -2.58 -5.09 -13.21
C LEU A 378 -3.97 -5.29 -13.81
N TYR A 379 -5.00 -4.63 -13.26
CA TYR A 379 -6.34 -4.73 -13.82
C TYR A 379 -6.41 -4.12 -15.22
N THR A 380 -7.07 -4.84 -16.13
CA THR A 380 -7.33 -4.33 -17.49
C THR A 380 -8.14 -3.04 -17.45
N LYS A 381 -9.09 -2.94 -16.52
CA LYS A 381 -9.89 -1.74 -16.24
C LYS A 381 -10.02 -1.53 -14.74
N LEU A 382 -9.67 -0.33 -14.31
CA LEU A 382 -9.77 0.12 -12.92
C LEU A 382 -10.71 1.30 -12.82
N SER A 383 -11.56 1.32 -11.81
CA SER A 383 -12.40 2.47 -11.47
C SER A 383 -12.53 2.61 -9.96
N GLY A 384 -13.00 3.75 -9.50
CA GLY A 384 -13.17 3.96 -8.08
C GLY A 384 -14.27 4.96 -7.77
N MET A 385 -14.71 4.95 -6.51
CA MET A 385 -15.69 5.90 -6.00
C MET A 385 -15.31 6.37 -4.60
N THR A 386 -15.55 7.64 -4.34
CA THR A 386 -15.35 8.27 -3.02
C THR A 386 -16.12 9.58 -2.94
N GLY A 387 -16.23 10.18 -1.77
CA GLY A 387 -16.80 11.52 -1.57
C GLY A 387 -15.80 12.66 -1.68
N THR A 388 -14.51 12.39 -1.87
CA THR A 388 -13.42 13.36 -1.63
C THR A 388 -12.19 13.16 -2.54
N ALA A 389 -12.37 12.89 -3.82
CA ALA A 389 -11.26 12.63 -4.76
C ALA A 389 -10.62 13.90 -5.34
N ASP A 390 -11.34 15.02 -5.43
CA ASP A 390 -10.89 16.24 -6.12
C ASP A 390 -9.58 16.80 -5.54
N THR A 391 -9.38 16.68 -4.25
CA THR A 391 -8.15 17.14 -3.56
C THR A 391 -6.91 16.39 -4.03
N GLU A 392 -7.04 15.11 -4.38
CA GLU A 392 -5.97 14.20 -4.80
C GLU A 392 -6.07 13.81 -6.29
N ALA A 393 -6.88 14.53 -7.08
CA ALA A 393 -7.13 14.22 -8.50
C ALA A 393 -5.85 14.16 -9.34
N PHE A 394 -4.83 14.97 -8.99
CA PHE A 394 -3.53 14.94 -9.65
C PHE A 394 -2.78 13.61 -9.38
N GLU A 395 -2.82 13.12 -8.15
CA GLU A 395 -2.18 11.87 -7.77
C GLU A 395 -2.86 10.68 -8.45
N PHE A 396 -4.20 10.60 -8.43
CA PHE A 396 -4.95 9.57 -9.14
C PHE A 396 -4.63 9.54 -10.63
N GLN A 397 -4.51 10.71 -11.27
CA GLN A 397 -4.16 10.78 -12.68
C GLN A 397 -2.71 10.38 -12.93
N SER A 398 -1.76 10.80 -12.11
CA SER A 398 -0.32 10.59 -12.36
C SER A 398 0.13 9.16 -12.03
N ILE A 399 -0.44 8.54 -11.00
CA ILE A 399 -0.05 7.20 -10.54
C ILE A 399 -0.88 6.11 -11.21
N TYR A 400 -2.21 6.27 -11.23
CA TYR A 400 -3.15 5.22 -11.67
C TYR A 400 -3.79 5.49 -13.03
N ASN A 401 -3.49 6.63 -13.64
CA ASN A 401 -4.15 7.11 -14.87
C ASN A 401 -5.69 7.23 -14.74
N LEU A 402 -6.18 7.50 -13.53
CA LEU A 402 -7.61 7.64 -13.24
C LEU A 402 -8.03 9.09 -13.26
N GLU A 403 -8.96 9.42 -14.17
CA GLU A 403 -9.58 10.76 -14.23
C GLU A 403 -10.70 10.85 -13.18
N THR A 404 -10.70 11.92 -12.38
CA THR A 404 -11.76 12.19 -11.40
C THR A 404 -12.89 12.98 -12.03
N VAL A 405 -14.13 12.49 -11.87
CA VAL A 405 -15.36 13.16 -12.32
C VAL A 405 -16.23 13.52 -11.12
N ILE A 406 -16.40 14.82 -10.89
CA ILE A 406 -17.24 15.34 -9.79
C ILE A 406 -18.70 15.32 -10.21
N ILE A 407 -19.51 14.51 -9.54
CA ILE A 407 -20.93 14.35 -9.84
C ILE A 407 -21.75 15.24 -8.91
N PRO A 408 -22.71 16.01 -9.44
CA PRO A 408 -23.58 16.84 -8.62
C PRO A 408 -24.45 15.98 -7.70
N THR A 409 -24.80 16.52 -6.52
CA THR A 409 -25.71 15.87 -5.59
C THR A 409 -27.14 15.81 -6.15
N ASN A 410 -27.90 14.78 -5.77
CA ASN A 410 -29.30 14.61 -6.16
C ASN A 410 -30.18 15.76 -5.66
N ARG A 411 -29.96 16.20 -4.41
CA ARG A 411 -30.60 17.36 -3.80
C ARG A 411 -29.57 18.41 -3.42
N PRO A 412 -29.93 19.72 -3.41
CA PRO A 412 -29.01 20.76 -2.98
C PRO A 412 -28.57 20.56 -1.53
N VAL A 413 -27.29 20.79 -1.26
CA VAL A 413 -26.71 20.68 0.09
C VAL A 413 -27.19 21.84 0.96
N GLN A 414 -27.77 21.53 2.13
CA GLN A 414 -28.26 22.52 3.10
C GLN A 414 -27.33 22.72 4.30
N ARG A 415 -26.30 21.88 4.42
CA ARG A 415 -25.30 21.96 5.52
C ARG A 415 -24.62 23.31 5.56
N LYS A 416 -24.43 23.86 6.77
CA LYS A 416 -23.70 25.09 7.04
C LYS A 416 -22.33 24.78 7.64
N ASP A 417 -21.29 25.05 6.88
CA ASP A 417 -19.91 24.90 7.36
C ASP A 417 -19.47 26.23 7.94
N PHE A 418 -19.29 26.29 9.29
CA PHE A 418 -18.86 27.48 10.00
C PHE A 418 -17.34 27.67 9.89
N ASN A 419 -16.86 28.89 10.13
CA ASN A 419 -15.44 29.20 10.20
C ASN A 419 -14.78 28.46 11.37
N ASP A 420 -13.49 28.18 11.23
CA ASP A 420 -12.68 27.61 12.29
C ASP A 420 -12.54 28.56 13.45
N GLN A 421 -12.61 28.06 14.67
CA GLN A 421 -12.33 28.80 15.91
C GLN A 421 -10.94 28.44 16.41
N ILE A 422 -10.06 29.41 16.52
CA ILE A 422 -8.67 29.24 16.92
C ILE A 422 -8.43 29.82 18.29
N PHE A 423 -7.90 29.00 19.20
CA PHE A 423 -7.59 29.35 20.59
C PHE A 423 -6.09 29.36 20.84
N ARG A 424 -5.65 29.95 21.96
CA ARG A 424 -4.22 29.98 22.32
C ARG A 424 -3.71 28.64 22.79
N SER A 425 -4.48 27.98 23.66
CA SER A 425 -4.13 26.70 24.26
C SER A 425 -5.14 25.61 23.94
N ALA A 426 -4.71 24.38 24.09
CA ALA A 426 -5.57 23.22 23.97
C ALA A 426 -6.67 23.21 25.04
N GLU A 427 -6.37 23.68 26.29
CA GLU A 427 -7.34 23.80 27.39
C GLU A 427 -8.54 24.68 26.99
N GLU A 428 -8.28 25.90 26.51
CA GLU A 428 -9.33 26.82 26.05
C GLU A 428 -10.15 26.25 24.88
N LYS A 429 -9.50 25.56 23.96
CA LYS A 429 -10.13 24.83 22.84
C LYS A 429 -11.13 23.79 23.33
N PHE A 430 -10.71 22.90 24.22
CA PHE A 430 -11.57 21.82 24.73
C PHE A 430 -12.71 22.36 25.63
N GLU A 431 -12.50 23.43 26.41
CA GLU A 431 -13.58 24.10 27.12
C GLU A 431 -14.67 24.64 26.16
N ALA A 432 -14.26 25.22 25.02
CA ALA A 432 -15.18 25.69 24.00
C ALA A 432 -15.91 24.57 23.29
N VAL A 433 -15.23 23.43 23.00
CA VAL A 433 -15.83 22.23 22.44
C VAL A 433 -16.94 21.68 23.35
N VAL A 434 -16.65 21.49 24.63
CA VAL A 434 -17.66 21.00 25.60
C VAL A 434 -18.86 21.92 25.69
N LYS A 435 -18.65 23.24 25.67
CA LYS A 435 -19.74 24.22 25.68
C LYS A 435 -20.63 24.14 24.44
N ASP A 436 -20.08 23.98 23.25
CA ASP A 436 -20.87 23.82 22.02
C ASP A 436 -21.67 22.52 22.03
N ILE A 437 -21.05 21.44 22.52
CA ILE A 437 -21.73 20.12 22.68
C ILE A 437 -22.92 20.26 23.67
N GLU A 438 -22.73 20.95 24.81
CA GLU A 438 -23.78 21.20 25.79
C GLU A 438 -24.94 22.00 25.19
N GLU A 439 -24.64 23.04 24.41
CA GLU A 439 -25.63 23.86 23.72
C GLU A 439 -26.43 23.05 22.68
N CYS A 440 -25.77 22.19 21.91
CA CYS A 440 -26.42 21.31 20.95
C CYS A 440 -27.28 20.27 21.63
N HIS A 441 -26.80 19.62 22.70
CA HIS A 441 -27.54 18.65 23.48
C HIS A 441 -28.82 19.24 24.10
N LYS A 442 -28.76 20.48 24.64
CA LYS A 442 -29.93 21.20 25.16
C LYS A 442 -31.00 21.45 24.10
N ARG A 443 -30.59 21.63 22.81
CA ARG A 443 -31.52 21.81 21.67
C ARG A 443 -32.05 20.50 21.14
N GLY A 444 -31.56 19.36 21.62
CA GLY A 444 -31.86 18.03 21.07
C GLY A 444 -31.13 17.74 19.76
N GLN A 445 -30.12 18.54 19.39
CA GLN A 445 -29.33 18.36 18.19
C GLN A 445 -28.26 17.28 18.41
N PRO A 446 -28.17 16.22 17.59
CA PRO A 446 -27.11 15.22 17.70
C PRO A 446 -25.76 15.80 17.30
N VAL A 447 -24.68 15.37 17.98
CA VAL A 447 -23.32 15.83 17.77
C VAL A 447 -22.39 14.65 17.51
N LEU A 448 -21.57 14.78 16.46
CA LEU A 448 -20.44 13.88 16.22
C LEU A 448 -19.14 14.68 16.38
N VAL A 449 -18.32 14.27 17.33
CA VAL A 449 -17.01 14.87 17.61
C VAL A 449 -15.93 14.00 16.96
N GLY A 450 -15.20 14.56 16.01
CA GLY A 450 -14.05 13.93 15.36
C GLY A 450 -12.75 14.36 16.03
N THR A 451 -11.94 13.39 16.45
CA THR A 451 -10.61 13.59 17.03
C THR A 451 -9.53 12.96 16.15
N THR A 452 -8.30 13.46 16.22
CA THR A 452 -7.18 12.96 15.43
C THR A 452 -6.45 11.79 16.10
N SER A 453 -6.52 11.70 17.43
CA SER A 453 -5.88 10.64 18.22
C SER A 453 -6.83 10.01 19.23
N ILE A 454 -6.44 8.82 19.70
CA ILE A 454 -7.16 8.12 20.78
C ILE A 454 -7.11 8.93 22.08
N GLU A 455 -5.96 9.53 22.41
CA GLU A 455 -5.76 10.34 23.60
C GLU A 455 -6.71 11.55 23.63
N ASN A 456 -6.83 12.27 22.50
CA ASN A 456 -7.78 13.37 22.38
C ASN A 456 -9.24 12.89 22.51
N SER A 457 -9.56 11.69 22.03
CA SER A 457 -10.87 11.07 22.21
C SER A 457 -11.17 10.77 23.67
N GLU A 458 -10.20 10.22 24.40
CA GLU A 458 -10.30 9.94 25.84
C GLU A 458 -10.40 11.22 26.66
N LEU A 459 -9.61 12.25 26.31
CA LEU A 459 -9.67 13.56 26.95
C LEU A 459 -11.05 14.22 26.82
N VAL A 460 -11.60 14.23 25.59
CA VAL A 460 -12.96 14.75 25.34
C VAL A 460 -13.99 13.93 26.13
N SER A 461 -13.88 12.61 26.13
CA SER A 461 -14.76 11.74 26.91
C SER A 461 -14.71 12.07 28.40
N HIS A 462 -13.52 12.25 28.98
CA HIS A 462 -13.36 12.62 30.39
C HIS A 462 -14.01 13.98 30.71
N LEU A 463 -13.82 14.97 29.84
CA LEU A 463 -14.43 16.28 30.02
C LEU A 463 -15.96 16.25 29.91
N LEU A 464 -16.51 15.44 29.01
CA LEU A 464 -17.96 15.23 28.89
C LEU A 464 -18.54 14.52 30.12
N GLN A 465 -17.84 13.51 30.68
CA GLN A 465 -18.21 12.86 31.93
C GLN A 465 -18.24 13.87 33.10
N LYS A 466 -17.22 14.71 33.21
CA LYS A 466 -17.15 15.77 34.21
C LYS A 466 -18.30 16.80 34.08
N ALA A 467 -18.74 17.07 32.85
CA ALA A 467 -19.88 17.94 32.55
C ALA A 467 -21.24 17.23 32.73
N GLY A 468 -21.27 15.90 33.03
CA GLY A 468 -22.48 15.11 33.19
C GLY A 468 -23.24 14.85 31.89
N LEU A 469 -22.58 14.88 30.75
CA LEU A 469 -23.17 14.67 29.41
C LEU A 469 -23.03 13.19 29.01
N PRO A 470 -24.15 12.47 28.77
CA PRO A 470 -24.09 11.09 28.28
C PRO A 470 -23.56 11.07 26.85
N HIS A 471 -22.59 10.20 26.59
CA HIS A 471 -21.96 10.09 25.28
C HIS A 471 -21.45 8.68 25.00
N ASN A 472 -21.24 8.37 23.74
CA ASN A 472 -20.61 7.14 23.27
C ASN A 472 -19.22 7.48 22.67
N VAL A 473 -18.26 6.57 22.88
CA VAL A 473 -16.90 6.69 22.31
C VAL A 473 -16.70 5.54 21.32
N LEU A 474 -16.23 5.88 20.14
CA LEU A 474 -15.88 4.93 19.08
C LEU A 474 -14.36 4.79 19.00
N ASN A 475 -13.85 3.64 19.33
CA ASN A 475 -12.44 3.27 19.20
C ASN A 475 -12.31 2.16 18.16
N ALA A 476 -11.27 2.18 17.36
CA ALA A 476 -11.00 1.25 16.24
C ALA A 476 -10.84 -0.24 16.63
N LYS A 477 -11.11 -0.63 17.88
CA LYS A 477 -10.87 -1.99 18.40
C LYS A 477 -12.02 -2.98 18.18
N GLU A 478 -13.23 -2.52 17.86
CA GLU A 478 -14.42 -3.39 17.77
C GLU A 478 -15.38 -2.94 16.64
N HIS A 479 -15.12 -3.36 15.41
CA HIS A 479 -15.86 -2.92 14.21
C HIS A 479 -17.38 -3.20 14.25
N GLU A 480 -17.82 -4.33 14.79
CA GLU A 480 -19.26 -4.65 14.86
C GLU A 480 -20.01 -3.77 15.85
N ARG A 481 -19.43 -3.52 17.02
CA ARG A 481 -20.00 -2.62 18.03
C ARG A 481 -20.00 -1.18 17.55
N GLU A 482 -19.02 -0.82 16.75
CA GLU A 482 -18.90 0.48 16.09
C GLU A 482 -20.11 0.77 15.19
N ALA A 483 -20.51 -0.19 14.36
CA ALA A 483 -21.66 -0.04 13.47
C ALA A 483 -22.96 0.20 14.24
N LEU A 484 -23.15 -0.45 15.39
CA LEU A 484 -24.31 -0.26 16.25
C LEU A 484 -24.33 1.13 16.89
N ILE A 485 -23.19 1.65 17.35
CA ILE A 485 -23.08 2.98 17.95
C ILE A 485 -23.33 4.06 16.87
N VAL A 486 -22.73 3.90 15.68
CA VAL A 486 -22.93 4.82 14.56
C VAL A 486 -24.40 4.85 14.12
N ALA A 487 -25.08 3.70 14.11
CA ALA A 487 -26.50 3.61 13.80
C ALA A 487 -27.37 4.45 14.75
N GLN A 488 -26.93 4.69 15.98
CA GLN A 488 -27.65 5.47 16.98
C GLN A 488 -27.16 6.92 17.11
N ALA A 489 -26.07 7.28 16.42
CA ALA A 489 -25.46 8.63 16.52
C ALA A 489 -26.35 9.76 15.99
N GLY A 490 -27.37 9.44 15.19
CA GLY A 490 -28.37 10.38 14.68
C GLY A 490 -29.59 10.61 15.57
N LYS A 491 -29.70 10.00 16.77
CA LYS A 491 -30.83 10.19 17.69
C LYS A 491 -30.85 11.57 18.31
N VAL A 492 -32.01 12.00 18.78
CA VAL A 492 -32.21 13.30 19.46
C VAL A 492 -31.20 13.47 20.59
N GLY A 493 -30.37 14.52 20.51
CA GLY A 493 -29.41 14.87 21.53
C GLY A 493 -28.27 13.86 21.76
N ALA A 494 -28.07 12.90 20.85
CA ALA A 494 -26.96 11.95 20.95
C ALA A 494 -25.60 12.63 20.81
N ILE A 495 -24.65 12.24 21.65
CA ILE A 495 -23.25 12.70 21.58
C ILE A 495 -22.38 11.50 21.28
N THR A 496 -21.63 11.57 20.18
CA THR A 496 -20.72 10.50 19.77
C THR A 496 -19.33 11.09 19.56
N VAL A 497 -18.33 10.56 20.23
CA VAL A 497 -16.91 10.91 20.05
C VAL A 497 -16.26 9.79 19.23
N ALA A 498 -15.66 10.15 18.11
CA ALA A 498 -15.06 9.19 17.20
C ALA A 498 -13.64 9.60 16.83
N THR A 499 -12.71 8.65 16.78
CA THR A 499 -11.43 8.84 16.13
C THR A 499 -11.60 8.85 14.61
N ASN A 500 -10.62 9.37 13.90
CA ASN A 500 -10.68 9.74 12.49
C ASN A 500 -11.27 8.68 11.54
N MET A 501 -10.94 7.41 11.75
CA MET A 501 -11.37 6.30 10.87
C MET A 501 -12.64 5.59 11.34
N ALA A 502 -13.07 5.82 12.59
CA ALA A 502 -14.19 5.11 13.18
C ALA A 502 -15.53 5.39 12.45
N GLY A 503 -16.24 4.32 12.12
CA GLY A 503 -17.54 4.38 11.43
C GLY A 503 -17.48 4.75 9.95
N ARG A 504 -16.30 4.63 9.27
CA ARG A 504 -16.19 4.82 7.81
C ARG A 504 -17.02 3.76 7.07
N GLY A 505 -17.65 4.14 5.97
CA GLY A 505 -18.54 3.26 5.21
C GLY A 505 -19.92 3.01 5.85
N THR A 506 -20.21 3.58 7.03
CA THR A 506 -21.53 3.50 7.65
C THR A 506 -22.26 4.85 7.62
N ASP A 507 -23.57 4.80 7.34
CA ASP A 507 -24.40 5.99 7.30
C ASP A 507 -25.01 6.33 8.66
N ILE A 508 -24.97 7.61 9.04
CA ILE A 508 -25.68 8.15 10.21
C ILE A 508 -27.06 8.60 9.74
N VAL A 509 -28.10 7.89 10.16
CA VAL A 509 -29.49 8.21 9.84
C VAL A 509 -30.06 9.10 10.94
N LEU A 510 -30.61 10.27 10.56
CA LEU A 510 -31.25 11.18 11.51
C LEU A 510 -32.48 10.51 12.13
N GLY A 511 -32.63 10.59 13.46
CA GLY A 511 -33.62 9.83 14.22
C GLY A 511 -33.17 8.42 14.65
N GLY A 512 -32.00 7.96 14.18
CA GLY A 512 -31.44 6.61 14.42
C GLY A 512 -31.78 5.63 13.31
N ASN A 513 -31.05 4.53 13.20
CA ASN A 513 -31.28 3.49 12.20
C ASN A 513 -32.14 2.37 12.77
N LEU A 514 -33.32 2.18 12.17
CA LEU A 514 -34.27 1.14 12.57
C LEU A 514 -33.96 -0.25 12.01
N LYS A 515 -33.07 -0.35 11.02
CA LYS A 515 -32.87 -1.60 10.26
C LYS A 515 -32.62 -2.79 11.17
N HIS A 516 -31.72 -2.66 12.15
CA HIS A 516 -31.40 -3.74 13.08
C HIS A 516 -32.61 -4.17 13.92
N GLN A 517 -33.45 -3.23 14.36
CA GLN A 517 -34.63 -3.53 15.15
C GLN A 517 -35.73 -4.16 14.28
N THR A 518 -35.94 -3.68 13.09
CA THR A 518 -36.91 -4.25 12.13
C THR A 518 -36.49 -5.65 11.67
N ASP A 519 -35.20 -5.87 11.44
CA ASP A 519 -34.68 -7.17 11.03
C ASP A 519 -34.80 -8.19 12.20
N ALA A 520 -34.58 -7.78 13.45
CA ALA A 520 -34.79 -8.60 14.62
C ALA A 520 -36.27 -9.02 14.75
N ILE A 521 -37.23 -8.09 14.55
CA ILE A 521 -38.65 -8.38 14.56
C ILE A 521 -39.07 -9.33 13.42
N ARG A 522 -38.48 -9.13 12.22
CA ARG A 522 -38.74 -10.03 11.08
C ARG A 522 -38.23 -11.45 11.34
N ALA A 523 -37.07 -11.56 11.99
CA ALA A 523 -36.45 -12.85 12.34
C ALA A 523 -37.09 -13.56 13.53
N ASP A 524 -37.92 -12.89 14.31
CA ASP A 524 -38.61 -13.50 15.48
C ASP A 524 -39.73 -14.46 15.03
N GLU A 525 -39.46 -15.75 15.10
CA GLU A 525 -40.40 -16.79 14.73
C GLU A 525 -41.60 -16.94 15.72
N THR A 526 -41.54 -16.27 16.87
CA THR A 526 -42.61 -16.32 17.88
C THR A 526 -43.77 -15.39 17.58
N LEU A 527 -43.59 -14.41 16.67
CA LEU A 527 -44.56 -13.40 16.28
C LEU A 527 -45.29 -13.79 15.00
N SER A 528 -46.61 -13.54 14.94
CA SER A 528 -47.36 -13.64 13.70
C SER A 528 -47.02 -12.50 12.73
N ASP A 529 -47.26 -12.67 11.44
CA ASP A 529 -46.98 -11.65 10.40
C ASP A 529 -47.72 -10.34 10.66
N GLU A 530 -48.95 -10.42 11.23
CA GLU A 530 -49.74 -9.24 11.61
C GLU A 530 -49.11 -8.52 12.82
N GLU A 531 -48.59 -9.23 13.80
CA GLU A 531 -47.90 -8.67 14.98
C GLU A 531 -46.55 -8.05 14.57
N LYS A 532 -45.80 -8.72 13.68
CA LYS A 532 -44.56 -8.17 13.10
C LYS A 532 -44.82 -6.84 12.38
N GLN A 533 -45.83 -6.79 11.52
CA GLN A 533 -46.20 -5.57 10.81
C GLN A 533 -46.66 -4.46 11.75
N ALA A 534 -47.46 -4.77 12.78
CA ALA A 534 -47.90 -3.80 13.78
C ALA A 534 -46.73 -3.23 14.60
N GLN A 535 -45.77 -4.05 15.00
CA GLN A 535 -44.58 -3.60 15.74
C GLN A 535 -43.67 -2.77 14.87
N ILE A 536 -43.41 -3.16 13.61
CA ILE A 536 -42.61 -2.40 12.66
C ILE A 536 -43.26 -1.03 12.40
N ALA A 537 -44.56 -0.96 12.16
CA ALA A 537 -45.28 0.30 11.95
C ALA A 537 -45.24 1.22 13.18
N ALA A 538 -45.31 0.65 14.41
CA ALA A 538 -45.18 1.43 15.65
C ALA A 538 -43.76 2.01 15.79
N LEU A 539 -42.73 1.23 15.45
CA LEU A 539 -41.32 1.71 15.44
C LEU A 539 -41.09 2.80 14.40
N GLU A 540 -41.64 2.63 13.19
CA GLU A 540 -41.52 3.61 12.10
C GLU A 540 -42.20 4.95 12.45
N ASN A 541 -43.40 4.89 13.07
CA ASN A 541 -44.08 6.11 13.54
C ASN A 541 -43.32 6.80 14.68
N GLY A 542 -42.72 6.04 15.61
CA GLY A 542 -41.87 6.58 16.67
C GLY A 542 -40.63 7.23 16.13
N TRP A 543 -39.98 6.56 15.17
CA TRP A 543 -38.81 7.08 14.50
C TRP A 543 -39.10 8.37 13.70
N GLN A 544 -40.21 8.45 13.00
CA GLN A 544 -40.59 9.66 12.25
C GLN A 544 -40.67 10.89 13.17
N ALA A 545 -41.24 10.73 14.36
CA ALA A 545 -41.35 11.80 15.35
C ALA A 545 -39.98 12.23 15.90
N GLU A 546 -39.03 11.28 16.08
CA GLU A 546 -37.66 11.60 16.48
C GLU A 546 -36.87 12.26 15.33
N HIS A 547 -37.02 11.74 14.12
CA HIS A 547 -36.43 12.32 12.91
C HIS A 547 -36.85 13.78 12.73
N ASP A 548 -38.14 14.09 12.82
CA ASP A 548 -38.65 15.44 12.65
C ASP A 548 -38.09 16.41 13.69
N LYS A 549 -37.94 15.97 14.96
CA LYS A 549 -37.28 16.75 16.03
C LYS A 549 -35.82 17.05 15.70
N VAL A 550 -35.09 16.07 15.20
CA VAL A 550 -33.68 16.27 14.81
C VAL A 550 -33.57 17.22 13.62
N MET A 551 -34.51 17.13 12.66
CA MET A 551 -34.58 18.06 11.53
C MET A 551 -34.85 19.49 11.98
N GLU A 552 -35.78 19.71 12.91
CA GLU A 552 -36.07 21.03 13.51
C GLU A 552 -34.89 21.57 14.33
N ALA A 553 -34.16 20.69 15.04
CA ALA A 553 -32.96 21.06 15.79
C ALA A 553 -31.76 21.46 14.88
N GLY A 554 -31.86 21.25 13.59
CA GLY A 554 -30.84 21.62 12.61
C GLY A 554 -29.99 20.47 12.08
N GLY A 555 -30.42 19.22 12.28
CA GLY A 555 -29.73 18.03 11.82
C GLY A 555 -28.44 17.71 12.60
N LEU A 556 -27.58 16.86 12.08
CA LEU A 556 -26.32 16.45 12.73
C LEU A 556 -25.31 17.61 12.74
N HIS A 557 -24.75 17.89 13.91
CA HIS A 557 -23.64 18.84 14.07
C HIS A 557 -22.31 18.11 14.14
N ILE A 558 -21.34 18.52 13.34
CA ILE A 558 -19.98 17.97 13.33
C ILE A 558 -19.04 18.92 14.03
N ILE A 559 -18.30 18.40 15.01
CA ILE A 559 -17.21 19.13 15.68
C ILE A 559 -15.90 18.42 15.34
N GLY A 560 -14.96 19.13 14.73
CA GLY A 560 -13.57 18.70 14.60
C GLY A 560 -12.73 19.33 15.70
N THR A 561 -12.03 18.53 16.48
CA THR A 561 -11.15 19.05 17.55
C THR A 561 -9.81 19.56 17.04
N GLU A 562 -9.46 19.19 15.81
CA GLU A 562 -8.23 19.56 15.11
C GLU A 562 -8.44 19.49 13.61
N ARG A 563 -7.53 20.08 12.84
CA ARG A 563 -7.41 19.83 11.40
C ARG A 563 -6.51 18.65 11.18
N HIS A 564 -6.92 17.77 10.28
CA HIS A 564 -6.12 16.63 9.86
C HIS A 564 -5.01 17.07 8.90
N GLU A 565 -4.06 16.20 8.67
CA GLU A 565 -2.97 16.40 7.70
C GLU A 565 -3.48 16.65 6.28
N SER A 566 -4.57 15.98 5.90
CA SER A 566 -5.20 16.12 4.59
C SER A 566 -6.57 16.77 4.70
N ARG A 567 -6.83 17.74 3.81
CA ARG A 567 -8.15 18.38 3.63
C ARG A 567 -9.24 17.37 3.29
N ARG A 568 -8.86 16.29 2.66
CA ARG A 568 -9.74 15.19 2.30
C ARG A 568 -10.41 14.59 3.53
N ILE A 569 -9.65 14.32 4.58
CA ILE A 569 -10.14 13.74 5.83
C ILE A 569 -11.11 14.70 6.53
N ASP A 570 -10.78 16.00 6.57
CA ASP A 570 -11.69 17.02 7.08
C ASP A 570 -13.02 17.04 6.30
N ASN A 571 -12.96 16.89 4.96
CA ASN A 571 -14.15 16.84 4.11
C ASN A 571 -14.96 15.56 4.32
N GLN A 572 -14.32 14.41 4.58
CA GLN A 572 -15.00 13.16 4.94
C GLN A 572 -15.75 13.30 6.27
N LEU A 573 -15.12 13.91 7.28
CA LEU A 573 -15.75 14.18 8.57
C LEU A 573 -16.97 15.10 8.39
N ARG A 574 -16.82 16.24 7.69
CA ARG A 574 -17.94 17.13 7.34
C ARG A 574 -19.04 16.40 6.56
N GLY A 575 -18.66 15.49 5.66
CA GLY A 575 -19.56 14.72 4.79
C GLY A 575 -20.49 13.76 5.54
N ARG A 576 -20.28 13.53 6.83
CA ARG A 576 -21.20 12.74 7.64
C ARG A 576 -22.50 13.47 7.95
N SER A 577 -22.55 14.78 7.78
CA SER A 577 -23.72 15.65 7.99
C SER A 577 -24.21 16.26 6.68
N GLY A 578 -25.50 16.59 6.63
CA GLY A 578 -26.13 17.27 5.48
C GLY A 578 -26.27 16.37 4.26
N ARG A 579 -26.69 15.11 4.43
CA ARG A 579 -26.86 14.12 3.38
C ARG A 579 -28.24 14.25 2.74
N GLN A 580 -28.34 13.95 1.45
CA GLN A 580 -29.60 13.93 0.67
C GLN A 580 -30.48 15.18 0.86
N GLY A 581 -29.86 16.34 1.09
CA GLY A 581 -30.57 17.61 1.30
C GLY A 581 -31.04 17.85 2.74
N ASP A 582 -30.64 17.04 3.71
CA ASP A 582 -30.91 17.27 5.13
C ASP A 582 -30.15 18.51 5.64
N PRO A 583 -30.67 19.19 6.68
CA PRO A 583 -29.93 20.21 7.39
C PRO A 583 -28.74 19.60 8.13
N GLY A 584 -27.80 20.43 8.47
CA GLY A 584 -26.63 20.03 9.23
C GLY A 584 -25.66 21.19 9.42
N SER A 585 -24.64 20.97 10.21
CA SER A 585 -23.61 21.98 10.42
C SER A 585 -22.25 21.35 10.76
N SER A 586 -21.17 22.10 10.53
CA SER A 586 -19.84 21.69 10.95
C SER A 586 -19.04 22.88 11.47
N ARG A 587 -18.17 22.61 12.44
CA ARG A 587 -17.20 23.57 12.98
C ARG A 587 -15.93 22.89 13.43
N PHE A 588 -14.76 23.49 13.17
CA PHE A 588 -13.48 23.04 13.69
C PHE A 588 -12.99 23.96 14.79
N TYR A 589 -12.48 23.37 15.87
CA TYR A 589 -11.88 24.00 17.01
C TYR A 589 -10.39 23.71 17.02
N LEU A 590 -9.56 24.72 16.98
CA LEU A 590 -8.11 24.60 16.80
C LEU A 590 -7.37 25.33 17.92
N SER A 591 -6.17 24.88 18.23
CA SER A 591 -5.23 25.61 19.08
C SER A 591 -3.87 25.74 18.41
N PHE A 592 -3.05 26.72 18.84
CA PHE A 592 -1.67 26.82 18.35
C PHE A 592 -0.76 25.72 18.87
N GLU A 593 -1.22 24.95 19.83
CA GLU A 593 -0.54 23.77 20.36
C GLU A 593 -0.80 22.51 19.52
N ASP A 594 -1.78 22.55 18.59
CA ASP A 594 -2.11 21.43 17.72
C ASP A 594 -0.92 21.13 16.78
N PRO A 595 -0.60 19.84 16.49
CA PRO A 595 0.59 19.45 15.73
C PRO A 595 0.74 20.15 14.39
N LEU A 596 -0.33 20.23 13.59
CA LEU A 596 -0.33 20.91 12.30
C LEU A 596 0.01 22.41 12.43
N LEU A 597 -0.53 23.09 13.43
CA LEU A 597 -0.30 24.50 13.64
C LEU A 597 1.09 24.76 14.25
N ARG A 598 1.62 23.87 15.08
CA ARG A 598 2.99 23.95 15.61
C ARG A 598 4.04 23.84 14.50
N LEU A 599 3.85 22.93 13.55
CA LEU A 599 4.78 22.75 12.44
C LEU A 599 4.84 23.94 11.47
N PHE A 600 3.69 24.60 11.26
CA PHE A 600 3.56 25.68 10.29
C PHE A 600 3.18 27.02 10.91
N ALA A 601 3.05 27.08 12.26
CA ALA A 601 2.81 28.34 12.96
C ALA A 601 4.08 29.17 12.95
N LEU A 602 4.17 29.76 12.04
CA LEU A 602 4.51 31.12 11.76
C LEU A 602 4.68 31.87 13.07
N ASP A 603 5.94 32.09 13.46
CA ASP A 603 6.29 33.08 14.50
C ASP A 603 5.57 34.41 14.25
N ARG A 604 5.25 34.71 12.97
CA ARG A 604 4.40 35.84 12.57
C ARG A 604 2.92 35.74 12.99
N ALA A 605 2.34 34.53 13.02
CA ALA A 605 0.96 34.35 13.47
C ALA A 605 0.86 34.50 15.01
N ALA A 606 1.84 34.00 15.77
CA ALA A 606 1.91 34.21 17.22
C ALA A 606 2.03 35.69 17.58
N ALA A 607 2.79 36.49 16.82
CA ALA A 607 2.88 37.94 17.00
C ALA A 607 1.56 38.67 16.64
N ILE A 608 0.84 38.23 15.63
CA ILE A 608 -0.48 38.72 15.23
C ILE A 608 -1.52 38.38 16.31
N LEU A 609 -1.44 37.16 16.87
CA LEU A 609 -2.30 36.67 17.92
C LEU A 609 -2.20 37.47 19.21
N ASN A 610 -0.99 37.71 19.67
CA ASN A 610 -0.77 38.51 20.87
C ASN A 610 -1.36 39.91 20.74
N ARG A 611 -1.65 40.38 19.52
CA ARG A 611 -2.35 41.65 19.24
C ARG A 611 -3.87 41.52 19.05
N LEU A 612 -4.38 40.36 18.56
CA LEU A 612 -5.78 40.19 18.16
C LEU A 612 -6.65 39.51 19.24
N ALA A 613 -6.09 38.72 20.13
CA ALA A 613 -6.82 38.06 21.23
C ALA A 613 -6.19 38.37 22.59
N PRO A 614 -6.49 39.51 23.19
CA PRO A 614 -5.94 39.89 24.49
C PRO A 614 -6.52 39.10 25.66
N GLU A 615 -7.71 38.52 25.57
CA GLU A 615 -8.41 37.86 26.67
C GLU A 615 -8.45 36.33 26.53
N ARG A 616 -8.35 35.60 27.68
CA ARG A 616 -8.50 34.14 27.74
C ARG A 616 -9.92 33.73 27.32
N GLY A 617 -10.04 32.64 26.54
CA GLY A 617 -11.33 32.10 26.13
C GLY A 617 -11.97 32.78 24.91
N VAL A 618 -11.33 33.80 24.31
CA VAL A 618 -11.83 34.44 23.10
C VAL A 618 -11.26 33.76 21.86
N ALA A 619 -12.16 33.16 21.06
CA ALA A 619 -11.80 32.54 19.79
C ALA A 619 -11.46 33.59 18.72
N ILE A 620 -10.48 33.27 17.90
CA ILE A 620 -10.17 34.06 16.71
C ILE A 620 -10.84 33.38 15.51
N GLU A 621 -11.78 34.10 14.90
CA GLU A 621 -12.44 33.68 13.66
C GLU A 621 -12.01 34.61 12.52
N HIS A 622 -11.18 34.14 11.60
CA HIS A 622 -10.80 34.98 10.46
C HIS A 622 -10.48 34.11 9.21
N ASN A 623 -11.11 34.45 8.08
CA ASN A 623 -10.96 33.72 6.81
C ASN A 623 -9.50 33.63 6.29
N LEU A 624 -8.62 34.57 6.67
CA LEU A 624 -7.19 34.50 6.27
C LEU A 624 -6.47 33.39 7.01
N LEU A 625 -6.79 33.14 8.28
CA LEU A 625 -6.18 32.06 9.06
C LEU A 625 -6.63 30.69 8.51
N THR A 626 -7.92 30.52 8.23
CA THR A 626 -8.42 29.30 7.60
C THR A 626 -7.69 29.00 6.26
N ARG A 627 -7.44 30.03 5.44
CA ARG A 627 -6.68 29.87 4.19
C ARG A 627 -5.21 29.53 4.41
N GLN A 628 -4.60 30.04 5.48
CA GLN A 628 -3.22 29.69 5.82
C GLN A 628 -3.10 28.23 6.28
N ILE A 629 -4.07 27.76 7.09
CA ILE A 629 -4.16 26.35 7.52
C ILE A 629 -4.35 25.43 6.31
N GLU A 630 -5.27 25.78 5.39
CA GLU A 630 -5.40 25.04 4.13
C GLU A 630 -4.10 25.04 3.31
N GLY A 631 -3.33 26.12 3.34
CA GLY A 631 -2.01 26.22 2.71
C GLY A 631 -0.99 25.29 3.36
N ALA A 632 -1.01 25.16 4.69
CA ALA A 632 -0.21 24.22 5.44
C ALA A 632 -0.56 22.75 5.09
N GLN A 633 -1.85 22.42 5.13
CA GLN A 633 -2.33 21.08 4.71
C GLN A 633 -1.88 20.71 3.29
N ARG A 634 -1.96 21.65 2.33
CA ARG A 634 -1.45 21.40 0.96
C ARG A 634 0.04 21.10 0.91
N LYS A 635 0.84 21.66 1.80
CA LYS A 635 2.29 21.35 1.86
C LYS A 635 2.51 19.93 2.41
N VAL A 636 1.75 19.55 3.45
CA VAL A 636 1.80 18.18 4.00
C VAL A 636 1.31 17.17 2.95
N GLU A 637 0.18 17.44 2.29
CA GLU A 637 -0.34 16.61 1.18
C GLU A 637 0.72 16.43 0.08
N GLY A 638 1.41 17.53 -0.32
CA GLY A 638 2.48 17.48 -1.31
C GLY A 638 3.67 16.62 -0.87
N ARG A 639 4.12 16.77 0.39
CA ARG A 639 5.21 15.95 0.94
C ARG A 639 4.81 14.45 0.97
N ASN A 640 3.62 14.15 1.45
CA ASN A 640 3.11 12.77 1.49
C ASN A 640 3.00 12.17 0.07
N PHE A 641 2.58 12.98 -0.91
CA PHE A 641 2.61 12.57 -2.32
C PHE A 641 4.03 12.26 -2.81
N ASP A 642 4.99 13.13 -2.53
CA ASP A 642 6.38 12.94 -2.95
C ASP A 642 6.98 11.67 -2.32
N MET A 643 6.69 11.38 -1.03
CA MET A 643 7.10 10.14 -0.37
C MET A 643 6.49 8.90 -1.05
N ARG A 644 5.17 8.88 -1.30
CA ARG A 644 4.52 7.76 -2.00
C ARG A 644 5.08 7.57 -3.40
N LYS A 645 5.33 8.67 -4.11
CA LYS A 645 5.94 8.65 -5.43
C LYS A 645 7.37 8.09 -5.39
N GLN A 646 8.15 8.44 -4.38
CA GLN A 646 9.51 7.92 -4.21
C GLN A 646 9.49 6.41 -3.96
N VAL A 647 8.63 5.93 -3.05
CA VAL A 647 8.46 4.48 -2.81
C VAL A 647 8.09 3.76 -4.10
N LEU A 648 7.14 4.31 -4.87
CA LEU A 648 6.72 3.75 -6.14
C LEU A 648 7.84 3.71 -7.18
N GLU A 649 8.64 4.77 -7.29
CA GLU A 649 9.75 4.83 -8.27
C GLU A 649 10.82 3.75 -8.03
N TYR A 650 11.03 3.34 -6.77
CA TYR A 650 11.89 2.20 -6.44
C TYR A 650 11.18 0.86 -6.71
N ASP A 651 9.92 0.73 -6.29
CA ASP A 651 9.16 -0.51 -6.51
C ASP A 651 8.85 -0.76 -7.99
N ASP A 652 8.75 0.27 -8.83
CA ASP A 652 8.54 0.11 -10.28
C ASP A 652 9.67 -0.72 -10.92
N VAL A 653 10.91 -0.60 -10.43
CA VAL A 653 12.05 -1.40 -10.93
C VAL A 653 11.86 -2.87 -10.54
N ALA A 654 11.57 -3.14 -9.27
CA ALA A 654 11.28 -4.50 -8.79
C ALA A 654 10.02 -5.08 -9.48
N ASN A 655 9.03 -4.24 -9.77
CA ASN A 655 7.80 -4.66 -10.44
C ASN A 655 8.00 -5.09 -11.91
N GLU A 656 8.87 -4.41 -12.66
CA GLU A 656 9.22 -4.85 -14.01
C GLU A 656 9.91 -6.23 -13.97
N GLN A 657 10.82 -6.44 -13.03
CA GLN A 657 11.47 -7.74 -12.82
C GLN A 657 10.46 -8.80 -12.39
N ARG A 658 9.56 -8.48 -11.44
CA ARG A 658 8.48 -9.36 -10.97
C ARG A 658 7.58 -9.82 -12.11
N LYS A 659 7.19 -8.93 -13.01
CA LYS A 659 6.38 -9.29 -14.18
C LYS A 659 7.07 -10.33 -15.05
N VAL A 660 8.37 -10.19 -15.29
CA VAL A 660 9.14 -11.15 -16.08
C VAL A 660 9.18 -12.51 -15.37
N ILE A 661 9.57 -12.54 -14.10
CA ILE A 661 9.67 -13.77 -13.31
C ILE A 661 8.30 -14.47 -13.22
N TYR A 662 7.23 -13.74 -12.88
CA TYR A 662 5.89 -14.33 -12.74
C TYR A 662 5.31 -14.79 -14.07
N SER A 663 5.62 -14.11 -15.20
CA SER A 663 5.22 -14.57 -16.54
C SER A 663 5.90 -15.88 -16.89
N GLN A 664 7.22 -15.96 -16.73
CA GLN A 664 7.99 -17.18 -16.98
C GLN A 664 7.53 -18.32 -16.08
N ARG A 665 7.36 -18.05 -14.79
CA ARG A 665 6.85 -19.03 -13.83
C ARG A 665 5.47 -19.57 -14.25
N ASN A 666 4.57 -18.72 -14.70
CA ASN A 666 3.25 -19.10 -15.17
C ASN A 666 3.32 -19.96 -16.46
N GLU A 667 4.20 -19.62 -17.38
CA GLU A 667 4.42 -20.43 -18.59
C GLU A 667 4.89 -21.84 -18.22
N ILE A 668 5.83 -21.95 -17.30
CA ILE A 668 6.33 -23.25 -16.80
C ILE A 668 5.22 -24.03 -16.10
N LEU A 669 4.48 -23.35 -15.19
CA LEU A 669 3.39 -23.98 -14.43
C LEU A 669 2.27 -24.55 -15.32
N THR A 670 1.96 -23.85 -16.43
CA THR A 670 0.90 -24.25 -17.37
C THR A 670 1.38 -25.19 -18.47
N SER A 671 2.69 -25.29 -18.69
CA SER A 671 3.28 -26.14 -19.72
C SER A 671 3.24 -27.62 -19.31
N LYS A 672 2.83 -28.48 -20.24
CA LYS A 672 2.84 -29.93 -20.03
C LYS A 672 4.22 -30.54 -20.23
N ASP A 673 5.03 -29.94 -21.06
CA ASP A 673 6.37 -30.39 -21.42
C ASP A 673 7.26 -29.17 -21.62
N ILE A 674 8.39 -29.14 -20.94
CA ILE A 674 9.40 -28.06 -20.99
C ILE A 674 10.77 -28.63 -21.41
N SER A 675 10.82 -29.87 -21.90
CA SER A 675 12.07 -30.56 -22.22
C SER A 675 12.93 -29.81 -23.26
N ASP A 676 12.28 -29.22 -24.28
CA ASP A 676 13.00 -28.41 -25.29
C ASP A 676 13.68 -27.20 -24.66
N LEU A 677 12.96 -26.49 -23.73
CA LEU A 677 13.52 -25.35 -22.97
C LEU A 677 14.68 -25.82 -22.07
N MET A 678 14.55 -26.98 -21.43
CA MET A 678 15.61 -27.53 -20.60
C MET A 678 16.86 -27.89 -21.40
N GLN A 679 16.70 -28.41 -22.62
CA GLN A 679 17.80 -28.68 -23.55
C GLN A 679 18.50 -27.36 -23.94
N GLU A 680 17.75 -26.32 -24.28
CA GLU A 680 18.31 -25.02 -24.63
C GLU A 680 19.11 -24.42 -23.44
N ILE A 681 18.56 -24.48 -22.22
CA ILE A 681 19.24 -23.97 -20.99
C ILE A 681 20.55 -24.73 -20.76
N ARG A 682 20.58 -26.09 -20.87
CA ARG A 682 21.82 -26.87 -20.69
C ARG A 682 22.85 -26.50 -21.74
N SER A 683 22.42 -26.39 -22.99
CA SER A 683 23.30 -26.01 -24.11
C SER A 683 23.90 -24.60 -23.92
N ASP A 684 23.07 -23.62 -23.56
CA ASP A 684 23.51 -22.25 -23.30
C ASP A 684 24.54 -22.22 -22.16
N VAL A 685 24.25 -22.86 -21.01
CA VAL A 685 25.11 -22.85 -19.83
C VAL A 685 26.48 -23.49 -20.13
N VAL A 686 26.50 -24.59 -20.86
CA VAL A 686 27.76 -25.22 -21.24
C VAL A 686 28.53 -24.35 -22.22
N SER A 687 27.86 -23.72 -23.19
CA SER A 687 28.50 -22.76 -24.09
C SER A 687 29.12 -21.60 -23.34
N ASP A 688 28.39 -20.97 -22.41
CA ASP A 688 28.88 -19.84 -21.62
C ASP A 688 30.04 -20.25 -20.71
N LEU A 689 29.99 -21.47 -20.14
CA LEU A 689 31.08 -22.02 -19.33
C LEU A 689 32.35 -22.20 -20.18
N VAL A 690 32.24 -22.79 -21.36
CA VAL A 690 33.37 -22.95 -22.27
C VAL A 690 33.92 -21.57 -22.70
N ASP A 691 33.06 -20.64 -23.07
CA ASP A 691 33.48 -19.26 -23.47
C ASP A 691 34.19 -18.50 -22.34
N THR A 692 33.86 -18.82 -21.08
CA THR A 692 34.53 -18.20 -19.92
C THR A 692 35.99 -18.64 -19.80
N TYR A 693 36.28 -19.92 -20.02
CA TYR A 693 37.63 -20.46 -19.88
C TYR A 693 38.40 -20.61 -21.20
N MET A 694 37.65 -20.58 -22.29
CA MET A 694 38.16 -20.62 -23.66
C MET A 694 37.51 -19.52 -24.48
N PRO A 695 37.86 -18.22 -24.24
CA PRO A 695 37.20 -17.11 -24.90
C PRO A 695 37.26 -17.23 -26.42
N PRO A 696 36.16 -16.97 -27.16
CA PRO A 696 36.16 -16.89 -28.61
C PRO A 696 37.25 -15.89 -29.07
N ASP A 697 37.90 -16.19 -30.16
CA ASP A 697 39.00 -15.37 -30.73
C ASP A 697 40.30 -15.33 -29.89
N SER A 698 40.45 -16.15 -28.84
CA SER A 698 41.68 -16.33 -28.08
C SER A 698 42.56 -17.45 -28.63
N MET A 699 43.87 -17.42 -28.35
CA MET A 699 44.80 -18.49 -28.73
C MET A 699 44.73 -19.62 -27.70
N GLU A 700 45.05 -20.86 -28.14
CA GLU A 700 45.07 -22.05 -27.29
C GLU A 700 45.92 -21.87 -26.03
N GLU A 701 46.98 -21.10 -26.08
CA GLU A 701 47.84 -20.83 -24.89
C GLU A 701 47.16 -19.97 -23.83
N GLN A 702 46.05 -19.37 -24.16
CA GLN A 702 45.24 -18.56 -23.24
C GLN A 702 44.10 -19.32 -22.60
N TRP A 703 43.87 -20.58 -23.05
CA TRP A 703 42.78 -21.38 -22.54
C TRP A 703 43.11 -22.05 -21.21
N ASP A 704 42.20 -21.86 -20.22
CA ASP A 704 42.31 -22.50 -18.92
C ASP A 704 41.55 -23.84 -18.86
N ILE A 705 42.03 -24.80 -19.63
CA ILE A 705 41.42 -26.14 -19.76
C ILE A 705 41.36 -26.90 -18.42
N PRO A 706 42.43 -26.91 -17.56
CA PRO A 706 42.37 -27.61 -16.28
C PRO A 706 41.26 -27.10 -15.36
N THR A 707 41.01 -25.78 -15.32
CA THR A 707 39.92 -25.20 -14.51
C THR A 707 38.56 -25.56 -15.12
N LEU A 708 38.41 -25.55 -16.45
CA LEU A 708 37.18 -25.98 -17.13
C LEU A 708 36.86 -27.45 -16.80
N GLU A 709 37.83 -28.38 -16.93
CA GLU A 709 37.65 -29.79 -16.61
C GLU A 709 37.23 -30.00 -15.16
N ASN A 710 37.86 -29.30 -14.24
CA ASN A 710 37.51 -29.35 -12.80
C ASN A 710 36.10 -28.85 -12.55
N ARG A 711 35.66 -27.78 -13.20
CA ARG A 711 34.32 -27.25 -13.09
C ARG A 711 33.25 -28.16 -13.69
N LEU A 712 33.52 -28.70 -14.86
CA LEU A 712 32.64 -29.73 -15.49
C LEU A 712 32.46 -30.95 -14.59
N ALA A 713 33.56 -31.43 -13.96
CA ALA A 713 33.51 -32.56 -13.04
C ALA A 713 32.75 -32.23 -11.73
N ALA A 714 32.99 -31.07 -11.14
CA ALA A 714 32.37 -30.68 -9.87
C ALA A 714 30.89 -30.32 -9.99
N GLU A 715 30.51 -29.59 -11.03
CA GLU A 715 29.18 -29.01 -11.16
C GLU A 715 28.21 -29.82 -12.01
N PHE A 716 28.75 -30.51 -13.07
CA PHE A 716 27.94 -31.32 -13.99
C PHE A 716 28.22 -32.82 -13.87
N ARG A 717 29.18 -33.22 -13.02
CA ARG A 717 29.70 -34.61 -12.91
C ARG A 717 30.20 -35.18 -14.22
N LEU A 718 30.63 -34.31 -15.13
CA LEU A 718 31.15 -34.69 -16.43
C LEU A 718 32.68 -34.76 -16.35
N HIS A 719 33.23 -35.97 -16.44
CA HIS A 719 34.66 -36.23 -16.38
C HIS A 719 35.20 -36.45 -17.81
N GLU A 720 35.67 -35.41 -18.42
CA GLU A 720 36.23 -35.44 -19.79
C GLU A 720 37.67 -34.92 -19.77
N ASP A 721 38.54 -35.52 -20.59
CA ASP A 721 39.94 -35.11 -20.75
C ASP A 721 40.08 -34.30 -22.07
N ILE A 722 39.75 -33.01 -21.98
CA ILE A 722 39.79 -32.11 -23.13
C ILE A 722 41.22 -31.96 -23.64
N GLN A 723 42.22 -32.00 -22.73
CA GLN A 723 43.63 -31.98 -23.13
C GLN A 723 44.02 -33.12 -24.04
N SER A 724 43.44 -34.31 -23.81
CA SER A 724 43.69 -35.47 -24.68
C SER A 724 43.05 -35.32 -26.05
N TRP A 725 41.89 -34.64 -26.12
CA TRP A 725 41.25 -34.38 -27.43
C TRP A 725 42.12 -33.45 -28.29
N LEU A 726 42.64 -32.36 -27.73
CA LEU A 726 43.53 -31.43 -28.43
C LEU A 726 44.85 -32.09 -28.87
N LYS A 727 45.42 -33.02 -28.06
CA LYS A 727 46.60 -33.79 -28.43
C LYS A 727 46.36 -34.79 -29.54
N ALA A 728 45.16 -35.34 -29.65
CA ALA A 728 44.79 -36.34 -30.64
C ALA A 728 44.50 -35.74 -32.03
N ASP A 729 43.96 -34.53 -32.07
CA ASP A 729 43.61 -33.85 -33.30
C ASP A 729 43.86 -32.32 -33.16
N ASN A 730 44.92 -31.81 -33.79
CA ASN A 730 45.30 -30.41 -33.75
C ASN A 730 44.36 -29.47 -34.56
N ALA A 731 43.34 -30.04 -35.22
CA ALA A 731 42.37 -29.26 -35.98
C ALA A 731 41.09 -28.90 -35.16
N ILE A 732 40.95 -29.41 -33.96
CA ILE A 732 39.83 -29.14 -33.05
C ILE A 732 39.91 -27.71 -32.56
N ASP A 733 38.85 -26.95 -32.77
CA ASP A 733 38.73 -25.61 -32.28
C ASP A 733 37.78 -25.52 -31.03
N GLY A 734 37.63 -24.31 -30.43
CA GLY A 734 36.77 -24.11 -29.28
C GLY A 734 35.30 -24.45 -29.54
N GLN A 735 34.85 -24.28 -30.79
CA GLN A 735 33.48 -24.59 -31.18
C GLN A 735 33.24 -26.12 -31.25
N ASP A 736 34.21 -26.86 -31.77
CA ASP A 736 34.16 -28.33 -31.78
C ASP A 736 34.13 -28.92 -30.37
N ILE A 737 34.85 -28.29 -29.41
CA ILE A 737 34.85 -28.72 -28.03
C ILE A 737 33.48 -28.44 -27.41
N LYS A 738 32.89 -27.28 -27.65
CA LYS A 738 31.51 -26.98 -27.19
C LYS A 738 30.51 -28.01 -27.70
N GLU A 739 30.50 -28.27 -29.00
CA GLU A 739 29.55 -29.18 -29.63
C GLU A 739 29.69 -30.62 -29.05
N ARG A 740 30.90 -31.09 -28.84
CA ARG A 740 31.17 -32.39 -28.22
C ARG A 740 30.70 -32.45 -26.75
N LEU A 741 30.94 -31.41 -25.97
CA LEU A 741 30.51 -31.38 -24.58
C LEU A 741 28.97 -31.31 -24.47
N ILE A 742 28.31 -30.52 -25.29
CA ILE A 742 26.85 -30.44 -25.36
C ILE A 742 26.27 -31.81 -25.77
N GLU A 743 26.81 -32.42 -26.85
CA GLU A 743 26.36 -33.76 -27.28
C GLU A 743 26.55 -34.81 -26.19
N ARG A 744 27.65 -34.75 -25.44
CA ARG A 744 27.89 -35.65 -24.34
C ARG A 744 26.88 -35.53 -23.21
N ILE A 745 26.61 -34.29 -22.75
CA ILE A 745 25.62 -34.02 -21.71
C ILE A 745 24.22 -34.44 -22.15
N GLU A 746 23.82 -34.12 -23.37
CA GLU A 746 22.50 -34.49 -23.90
C GLU A 746 22.32 -36.01 -24.04
N ASN A 747 23.37 -36.72 -24.47
CA ASN A 747 23.32 -38.20 -24.53
C ASN A 747 23.19 -38.83 -23.12
N GLU A 748 23.90 -38.32 -22.13
CA GLU A 748 23.76 -38.79 -20.73
C GLU A 748 22.39 -38.48 -20.17
N TYR A 749 21.87 -37.29 -20.47
CA TYR A 749 20.54 -36.89 -20.02
C TYR A 749 19.42 -37.69 -20.69
N ALA A 750 19.54 -37.95 -21.99
CA ALA A 750 18.62 -38.83 -22.73
C ALA A 750 18.57 -40.23 -22.15
N ALA A 751 19.72 -40.79 -21.76
CA ALA A 751 19.78 -42.11 -21.10
C ALA A 751 19.05 -42.09 -19.74
N LYS A 752 19.17 -41.01 -18.96
CA LYS A 752 18.40 -40.82 -17.71
C LYS A 752 16.90 -40.77 -18.00
N THR A 753 16.49 -39.98 -19.00
CA THR A 753 15.08 -39.87 -19.42
C THR A 753 14.46 -41.19 -19.86
N GLU A 754 15.23 -42.05 -20.54
CA GLU A 754 14.76 -43.40 -20.91
C GLU A 754 14.54 -44.33 -19.70
N LEU A 755 15.36 -44.17 -18.66
CA LEU A 755 15.23 -44.98 -17.44
C LEU A 755 14.00 -44.60 -16.59
N VAL A 756 13.69 -43.30 -16.47
CA VAL A 756 12.60 -42.78 -15.64
C VAL A 756 11.27 -42.73 -16.41
N GLY A 757 11.33 -42.51 -17.70
CA GLY A 757 10.18 -42.26 -18.57
C GLY A 757 9.93 -40.74 -18.75
N LYS A 758 9.56 -40.39 -20.02
CA LYS A 758 9.43 -38.99 -20.46
C LYS A 758 8.51 -38.14 -19.58
N GLN A 759 7.33 -38.67 -19.18
CA GLN A 759 6.38 -37.88 -18.38
C GLN A 759 6.90 -37.61 -16.98
N ALA A 760 7.48 -38.59 -16.32
CA ALA A 760 8.02 -38.40 -14.97
C ALA A 760 9.23 -37.45 -14.97
N MET A 761 10.03 -37.47 -16.05
CA MET A 761 11.14 -36.55 -16.21
C MET A 761 10.64 -35.12 -16.46
N ALA A 762 9.62 -34.91 -17.32
CA ALA A 762 9.04 -33.60 -17.56
C ALA A 762 8.39 -33.00 -16.28
N ASP A 763 7.72 -33.80 -15.47
CA ASP A 763 7.19 -33.37 -14.17
C ASP A 763 8.31 -33.00 -13.18
N PHE A 764 9.40 -33.74 -13.17
CA PHE A 764 10.57 -33.43 -12.35
C PHE A 764 11.27 -32.16 -12.81
N GLU A 765 11.51 -31.98 -14.12
CA GLU A 765 12.09 -30.75 -14.70
C GLU A 765 11.28 -29.52 -14.31
N ARG A 766 9.94 -29.61 -14.45
CA ARG A 766 9.05 -28.51 -14.08
C ARG A 766 9.16 -28.13 -12.59
N ASN A 767 9.13 -29.13 -11.71
CA ASN A 767 9.23 -28.90 -10.26
C ASN A 767 10.58 -28.32 -9.86
N VAL A 768 11.68 -28.84 -10.40
CA VAL A 768 13.04 -28.30 -10.17
C VAL A 768 13.13 -26.86 -10.65
N MET A 769 12.61 -26.56 -11.84
CA MET A 769 12.64 -25.19 -12.37
C MET A 769 11.85 -24.22 -11.53
N LEU A 770 10.62 -24.56 -11.10
CA LEU A 770 9.82 -23.73 -10.21
C LEU A 770 10.53 -23.49 -8.88
N GLN A 771 11.09 -24.54 -8.29
CA GLN A 771 11.79 -24.43 -7.00
C GLN A 771 13.04 -23.54 -7.09
N VAL A 772 13.85 -23.69 -8.13
CA VAL A 772 15.04 -22.87 -8.33
C VAL A 772 14.66 -21.40 -8.58
N ILE A 773 13.66 -21.15 -9.42
CA ILE A 773 13.16 -19.77 -9.66
C ILE A 773 12.68 -19.14 -8.36
N ASP A 774 11.87 -19.85 -7.57
CA ASP A 774 11.30 -19.32 -6.33
C ASP A 774 12.38 -19.04 -5.27
N ASN A 775 13.40 -19.89 -5.15
CA ASN A 775 14.51 -19.70 -4.22
C ASN A 775 15.38 -18.51 -4.64
N GLN A 776 15.82 -18.49 -5.88
CA GLN A 776 16.67 -17.41 -6.40
C GLN A 776 15.94 -16.06 -6.41
N TRP A 777 14.63 -16.04 -6.70
CA TRP A 777 13.83 -14.84 -6.64
C TRP A 777 13.71 -14.27 -5.22
N ARG A 778 13.56 -15.12 -4.20
CA ARG A 778 13.55 -14.70 -2.79
C ARG A 778 14.87 -14.06 -2.36
N GLU A 779 16.00 -14.69 -2.74
CA GLU A 779 17.33 -14.13 -2.48
C GLU A 779 17.51 -12.78 -3.17
N HIS A 780 17.04 -12.67 -4.42
CA HIS A 780 17.09 -11.44 -5.18
C HIS A 780 16.27 -10.32 -4.55
N LEU A 781 15.05 -10.60 -4.05
CA LEU A 781 14.24 -9.61 -3.35
C LEU A 781 14.95 -9.08 -2.10
N ALA A 782 15.57 -9.95 -1.32
CA ALA A 782 16.37 -9.53 -0.16
C ALA A 782 17.55 -8.65 -0.58
N ALA A 783 18.28 -9.04 -1.64
CA ALA A 783 19.40 -8.26 -2.16
C ALA A 783 18.94 -6.88 -2.71
N MET A 784 17.78 -6.81 -3.35
CA MET A 784 17.17 -5.55 -3.81
C MET A 784 16.76 -4.64 -2.65
N ASP A 785 16.28 -5.19 -1.54
CA ASP A 785 15.97 -4.41 -0.34
C ASP A 785 17.25 -3.84 0.29
N TYR A 786 18.33 -4.62 0.36
CA TYR A 786 19.64 -4.11 0.81
C TYR A 786 20.20 -3.02 -0.11
N LEU A 787 20.08 -3.21 -1.44
CA LEU A 787 20.48 -2.19 -2.40
C LEU A 787 19.70 -0.88 -2.18
N ARG A 788 18.38 -0.96 -1.95
CA ARG A 788 17.53 0.20 -1.70
C ARG A 788 17.95 0.98 -0.46
N GLN A 789 18.31 0.28 0.63
CA GLN A 789 18.79 0.92 1.87
C GLN A 789 20.13 1.62 1.67
N GLY A 790 21.07 0.97 0.96
CA GLY A 790 22.42 1.47 0.75
C GLY A 790 22.58 2.52 -0.37
N ILE A 791 21.59 2.66 -1.26
CA ILE A 791 21.75 3.45 -2.49
C ILE A 791 21.90 4.95 -2.24
N HIS A 792 21.35 5.46 -1.13
CA HIS A 792 21.45 6.88 -0.76
C HIS A 792 22.90 7.32 -0.52
N LEU A 793 23.78 6.41 -0.09
CA LEU A 793 25.21 6.67 0.08
C LEU A 793 25.91 7.05 -1.23
N ARG A 794 25.36 6.64 -2.39
CA ARG A 794 25.89 7.03 -3.72
C ARG A 794 25.75 8.53 -3.99
N SER A 795 24.90 9.26 -3.26
CA SER A 795 24.78 10.71 -3.38
C SER A 795 26.05 11.45 -2.96
N TYR A 796 26.81 10.92 -2.00
CA TYR A 796 28.11 11.49 -1.59
C TYR A 796 29.13 11.48 -2.74
N ALA A 797 29.03 10.53 -3.68
CA ALA A 797 29.83 10.48 -4.90
C ALA A 797 29.24 11.32 -6.06
N GLN A 798 28.32 12.25 -5.78
CA GLN A 798 27.63 13.09 -6.77
C GLN A 798 26.86 12.31 -7.85
N LYS A 799 26.50 11.05 -7.57
CA LYS A 799 25.70 10.23 -8.46
C LYS A 799 24.23 10.35 -8.10
N ASN A 800 23.35 10.23 -9.10
CA ASN A 800 21.90 10.22 -8.84
C ASN A 800 21.50 8.84 -8.30
N PRO A 801 21.02 8.74 -7.02
CA PRO A 801 20.71 7.44 -6.40
C PRO A 801 19.69 6.62 -7.21
N LYS A 802 18.68 7.25 -7.79
CA LYS A 802 17.65 6.56 -8.59
C LYS A 802 18.21 5.95 -9.87
N GLN A 803 19.13 6.62 -10.54
CA GLN A 803 19.76 6.09 -11.77
C GLN A 803 20.71 4.95 -11.44
N GLU A 804 21.50 5.09 -10.37
CA GLU A 804 22.38 4.03 -9.90
C GLU A 804 21.58 2.80 -9.43
N TYR A 805 20.49 3.00 -8.69
CA TYR A 805 19.60 1.92 -8.31
C TYR A 805 19.08 1.13 -9.53
N LYS A 806 18.58 1.83 -10.55
CA LYS A 806 18.10 1.17 -11.79
C LYS A 806 19.21 0.39 -12.49
N ARG A 807 20.42 0.94 -12.54
CA ARG A 807 21.55 0.29 -13.20
C ARG A 807 22.00 -0.95 -12.44
N GLU A 808 22.21 -0.82 -11.11
CA GLU A 808 22.67 -1.93 -10.26
C GLU A 808 21.60 -3.03 -10.20
N ALA A 809 20.32 -2.67 -10.03
CA ALA A 809 19.20 -3.61 -10.06
C ALA A 809 19.08 -4.37 -11.38
N PHE A 810 19.37 -3.73 -12.51
CA PHE A 810 19.37 -4.41 -13.81
C PHE A 810 20.50 -5.43 -13.91
N THR A 811 21.71 -5.09 -13.46
CA THR A 811 22.84 -6.02 -13.42
C THR A 811 22.53 -7.21 -12.51
N MET A 812 22.06 -6.96 -11.31
CA MET A 812 21.65 -8.03 -10.37
C MET A 812 20.58 -8.95 -10.97
N PHE A 813 19.65 -8.43 -11.76
CA PHE A 813 18.62 -9.23 -12.42
C PHE A 813 19.17 -10.07 -13.57
N GLN A 814 20.17 -9.59 -14.30
CA GLN A 814 20.88 -10.41 -15.28
C GLN A 814 21.65 -11.56 -14.61
N ASP A 815 22.34 -11.26 -13.51
CA ASP A 815 23.07 -12.25 -12.73
C ASP A 815 22.09 -13.30 -12.14
N LEU A 816 20.92 -12.88 -11.67
CA LEU A 816 19.84 -13.78 -11.26
C LEU A 816 19.47 -14.78 -12.37
N TRP A 817 19.22 -14.30 -13.59
CA TRP A 817 18.86 -15.18 -14.73
C TRP A 817 19.97 -16.16 -15.08
N ASN A 818 21.20 -15.71 -15.12
CA ASN A 818 22.34 -16.57 -15.37
C ASN A 818 22.51 -17.61 -14.24
N GLY A 819 22.32 -17.19 -12.99
CA GLY A 819 22.31 -18.06 -11.83
C GLY A 819 21.21 -19.13 -11.89
N ILE A 820 19.98 -18.76 -12.25
CA ILE A 820 18.85 -19.70 -12.43
C ILE A 820 19.18 -20.73 -13.49
N LYS A 821 19.62 -20.32 -14.68
CA LYS A 821 19.99 -21.24 -15.78
C LYS A 821 21.08 -22.20 -15.32
N PHE A 822 22.12 -21.68 -14.68
CA PHE A 822 23.25 -22.45 -14.20
C PHE A 822 22.84 -23.50 -13.15
N HIS A 823 22.07 -23.11 -12.13
CA HIS A 823 21.63 -24.03 -11.09
C HIS A 823 20.71 -25.13 -11.64
N ILE A 824 19.81 -24.79 -12.56
CA ILE A 824 18.95 -25.79 -13.22
C ILE A 824 19.79 -26.78 -14.01
N ALA A 825 20.70 -26.29 -14.85
CA ALA A 825 21.55 -27.14 -15.66
C ALA A 825 22.43 -28.09 -14.79
N SER A 826 23.03 -27.55 -13.73
CA SER A 826 23.85 -28.30 -12.78
C SER A 826 23.02 -29.35 -12.03
N LEU A 827 21.85 -28.99 -11.48
CA LEU A 827 20.99 -29.92 -10.74
C LEU A 827 20.51 -31.07 -11.63
N LEU A 828 19.97 -30.76 -12.81
CA LEU A 828 19.42 -31.76 -13.72
C LEU A 828 20.51 -32.71 -14.24
N THR A 829 21.72 -32.22 -14.48
CA THR A 829 22.83 -33.03 -14.97
C THR A 829 23.43 -33.89 -13.85
N SER A 830 23.52 -33.35 -12.61
CA SER A 830 24.15 -34.06 -11.50
C SER A 830 23.25 -35.10 -10.82
N VAL A 831 21.92 -35.07 -11.03
CA VAL A 831 20.98 -36.03 -10.43
C VAL A 831 21.32 -37.47 -10.85
N GLN A 832 21.43 -38.34 -9.84
CA GLN A 832 21.58 -39.78 -10.01
C GLN A 832 20.24 -40.48 -9.74
N ILE A 833 19.88 -41.37 -10.66
CA ILE A 833 18.64 -42.18 -10.56
C ILE A 833 18.99 -43.46 -9.84
N GLU A 834 18.53 -43.62 -8.60
CA GLU A 834 18.58 -44.90 -7.89
C GLU A 834 17.37 -45.77 -8.25
N GLN A 835 17.59 -47.06 -8.53
CA GLN A 835 16.52 -47.96 -8.96
C GLN A 835 15.53 -48.40 -7.87
N ASN A 836 15.56 -47.80 -6.69
CA ASN A 836 14.59 -48.02 -5.61
C ASN A 836 13.64 -46.80 -5.46
N PRO A 837 12.36 -47.00 -5.77
CA PRO A 837 11.43 -45.89 -5.75
C PRO A 837 10.89 -45.62 -4.33
N VAL A 838 11.57 -44.85 -3.54
CA VAL A 838 10.93 -44.02 -2.51
C VAL A 838 11.72 -42.70 -2.42
N VAL A 839 11.49 -41.78 -3.32
CA VAL A 839 11.79 -40.37 -3.04
C VAL A 839 10.50 -39.77 -2.49
N VAL A 840 10.34 -39.81 -1.19
CA VAL A 840 9.52 -38.85 -0.51
C VAL A 840 10.37 -37.59 -0.49
N VAL A 841 10.12 -36.69 -1.42
CA VAL A 841 10.46 -35.28 -1.22
C VAL A 841 9.55 -34.83 -0.09
N GLU A 842 10.03 -34.86 1.15
CA GLU A 842 9.40 -34.10 2.22
C GLU A 842 9.48 -32.64 1.80
N GLU A 843 8.36 -32.11 1.31
CA GLU A 843 8.13 -30.68 1.31
C GLU A 843 8.33 -30.26 2.77
N GLN A 844 9.45 -29.61 3.06
CA GLN A 844 9.56 -28.92 4.34
C GLN A 844 8.50 -27.83 4.30
N PRO A 845 7.46 -27.91 5.12
CA PRO A 845 6.47 -26.86 5.18
C PRO A 845 7.20 -25.57 5.52
N ILE A 846 7.07 -24.56 4.68
CA ILE A 846 7.57 -23.23 4.98
C ILE A 846 6.89 -22.82 6.29
N GLY A 847 7.66 -22.90 7.38
CA GLY A 847 7.12 -22.68 8.72
C GLY A 847 6.64 -21.23 8.86
N ASN A 848 5.44 -21.03 9.38
CA ASN A 848 4.83 -19.72 9.72
C ASN A 848 4.96 -18.65 8.62
N ILE A 849 4.20 -18.82 7.54
CA ILE A 849 3.99 -17.77 6.54
C ILE A 849 3.13 -16.68 7.19
N GLN A 850 3.64 -15.46 7.23
CA GLN A 850 2.92 -14.29 7.73
C GLN A 850 2.64 -13.33 6.59
N SER A 851 1.39 -12.90 6.48
CA SER A 851 0.98 -11.83 5.57
C SER A 851 1.01 -10.52 6.36
N ILE A 852 1.86 -9.58 5.98
CA ILE A 852 2.09 -8.34 6.71
C ILE A 852 1.73 -7.16 5.81
N HIS A 853 0.82 -6.33 6.31
CA HIS A 853 0.65 -4.97 5.86
C HIS A 853 0.82 -4.09 7.10
N SER A 854 1.94 -3.38 7.20
CA SER A 854 2.19 -2.49 8.32
C SER A 854 1.30 -1.27 8.21
N GLU A 855 0.54 -0.97 9.26
CA GLU A 855 -0.13 0.32 9.38
C GLU A 855 0.91 1.44 9.29
N SER A 856 0.53 2.55 8.66
CA SER A 856 1.43 3.71 8.48
C SER A 856 1.95 4.18 9.85
N PRO A 857 3.22 4.54 9.96
CA PRO A 857 3.75 5.12 11.19
C PRO A 857 2.96 6.39 11.55
N ASP A 858 2.64 6.55 12.84
CA ASP A 858 1.95 7.72 13.36
C ASP A 858 2.76 9.01 13.12
N MET A 859 2.06 10.14 13.04
CA MET A 859 2.66 11.46 12.76
C MET A 859 3.73 11.86 13.80
N GLU A 860 3.71 11.32 15.02
CA GLU A 860 4.73 11.58 16.04
C GLU A 860 6.08 10.91 15.70
N GLU A 861 6.07 9.73 15.08
CA GLU A 861 7.27 9.06 14.60
C GLU A 861 7.89 9.81 13.39
N LEU A 862 7.03 10.36 12.51
CA LEU A 862 7.44 11.25 11.41
C LEU A 862 7.91 12.62 11.89
N LEU A 863 7.39 13.13 13.01
CA LEU A 863 7.81 14.40 13.62
C LEU A 863 9.17 14.29 14.31
N GLY A 864 9.50 13.14 14.88
CA GLY A 864 10.83 12.82 15.41
C GLY A 864 11.91 12.83 14.35
N GLN A 865 11.60 12.34 13.15
CA GLN A 865 12.52 12.35 12.00
C GLN A 865 12.58 13.70 11.26
N SER A 866 11.55 14.54 11.36
CA SER A 866 11.39 15.76 10.53
C SER A 866 12.01 17.01 11.12
N GLN A 867 12.46 17.01 12.37
CA GLN A 867 13.15 18.18 12.93
C GLN A 867 14.58 18.35 12.39
N THR A 868 15.18 17.29 11.88
CA THR A 868 16.54 17.33 11.31
C THR A 868 16.58 17.66 9.82
N ASP A 869 15.57 17.28 9.03
CA ASP A 869 15.57 17.50 7.57
C ASP A 869 15.16 18.93 7.14
N LEU A 870 14.54 19.72 8.01
CA LEU A 870 14.13 21.09 7.66
C LEU A 870 15.23 22.15 7.85
N VAL A 871 16.34 21.78 8.47
CA VAL A 871 17.45 22.70 8.72
C VAL A 871 18.60 22.54 7.70
N THR A 872 18.66 21.40 6.99
CA THR A 872 19.81 21.04 6.15
C THR A 872 19.78 21.56 4.70
N GLU A 873 18.71 22.16 4.20
CA GLU A 873 18.69 22.71 2.84
C GLU A 873 19.28 24.14 2.68
N ALA A 874 19.78 24.74 3.73
CA ALA A 874 20.32 26.11 3.67
C ALA A 874 21.85 26.22 3.78
N PHE A 875 22.59 25.11 3.88
CA PHE A 875 24.05 25.13 4.02
C PHE A 875 24.78 24.94 2.69
N ASN A 876 25.76 25.81 2.44
CA ASN A 876 26.75 25.62 1.38
C ASN A 876 27.77 24.53 1.77
N PRO A 877 28.47 23.91 0.80
CA PRO A 877 29.47 22.87 1.05
C PRO A 877 30.62 23.27 2.00
N ASP A 878 30.78 24.54 2.30
CA ASP A 878 31.82 25.11 3.20
C ASP A 878 31.27 25.47 4.59
N GLY A 879 30.02 25.10 4.92
CA GLY A 879 29.43 25.29 6.26
C GLY A 879 29.10 26.75 6.61
N THR A 880 29.07 27.68 5.67
CA THR A 880 28.82 29.10 5.95
C THR A 880 27.34 29.40 5.85
N ASP A 881 26.71 29.78 6.95
CA ASP A 881 25.32 30.20 7.00
C ASP A 881 25.17 31.65 6.50
N PHE A 882 24.32 31.84 5.48
CA PHE A 882 23.98 33.13 4.89
C PHE A 882 22.50 33.51 5.14
N SER A 883 21.87 32.96 6.20
CA SER A 883 20.54 33.39 6.63
C SER A 883 20.52 34.85 7.06
N PRO A 884 19.38 35.55 7.04
CA PRO A 884 19.31 36.95 7.47
C PRO A 884 19.83 37.16 8.89
N GLU A 885 19.51 36.25 9.79
CA GLU A 885 19.93 36.31 11.20
C GLU A 885 21.44 36.10 11.38
N ALA A 886 22.02 35.16 10.60
CA ALA A 886 23.45 34.90 10.66
C ALA A 886 24.27 36.05 10.03
N LEU A 887 23.77 36.71 9.02
CA LEU A 887 24.38 37.91 8.43
C LEU A 887 24.28 39.11 9.33
N GLU A 888 23.13 39.31 10.01
CA GLU A 888 22.94 40.38 10.98
C GLU A 888 23.83 40.20 12.22
N ALA A 889 24.00 38.94 12.70
CA ALA A 889 24.91 38.61 13.79
C ALA A 889 26.38 38.88 13.44
N ARG A 890 26.73 38.85 12.15
CA ARG A 890 28.10 39.19 11.61
C ARG A 890 28.22 40.67 11.27
N GLY A 891 27.17 41.50 11.54
CA GLY A 891 27.16 42.91 11.21
C GLY A 891 27.10 43.22 9.70
N GLN A 892 26.68 42.28 8.89
CA GLN A 892 26.50 42.46 7.47
C GLN A 892 25.03 42.67 7.13
N ILE A 893 24.64 43.86 6.71
CA ILE A 893 23.30 44.18 6.23
C ILE A 893 23.22 43.93 4.74
N VAL A 894 22.48 42.88 4.32
CA VAL A 894 22.27 42.54 2.93
C VAL A 894 20.79 42.75 2.58
N HIS A 895 20.53 43.64 1.62
CA HIS A 895 19.16 43.90 1.17
C HIS A 895 18.70 42.88 0.13
N ARG A 896 17.38 42.70 0.03
CA ARG A 896 16.75 41.65 -0.84
C ARG A 896 17.25 41.66 -2.32
N ASN A 897 17.67 42.81 -2.85
CA ASN A 897 18.11 42.97 -4.24
C ASN A 897 19.62 42.97 -4.42
N ASP A 898 20.39 42.91 -3.34
CA ASP A 898 21.83 42.88 -3.39
C ASP A 898 22.35 41.50 -3.88
N PRO A 899 23.57 41.40 -4.42
CA PRO A 899 24.17 40.12 -4.73
C PRO A 899 24.31 39.25 -3.49
N CYS A 900 24.02 37.96 -3.60
CA CYS A 900 24.12 37.06 -2.44
C CYS A 900 25.59 36.91 -2.00
N PRO A 901 25.88 37.02 -0.71
CA PRO A 901 27.24 36.88 -0.16
C PRO A 901 27.90 35.51 -0.41
N CYS A 902 27.12 34.49 -0.73
CA CYS A 902 27.63 33.15 -1.07
C CYS A 902 28.39 33.06 -2.41
N GLY A 903 28.49 34.13 -3.17
CA GLY A 903 29.19 34.15 -4.43
C GLY A 903 28.47 33.53 -5.63
N SER A 904 27.20 33.15 -5.49
CA SER A 904 26.40 32.52 -6.56
C SER A 904 26.08 33.44 -7.75
N GLY A 905 26.36 34.73 -7.66
CA GLY A 905 26.00 35.73 -8.66
C GLY A 905 24.50 36.07 -8.73
N LEU A 906 23.66 35.42 -7.96
CA LEU A 906 22.24 35.67 -7.88
C LEU A 906 21.91 36.77 -6.83
N LYS A 907 20.77 37.43 -6.99
CA LYS A 907 20.29 38.37 -5.94
C LYS A 907 19.93 37.59 -4.68
N TYR A 908 20.13 38.22 -3.50
CA TYR A 908 19.91 37.61 -2.21
C TYR A 908 18.51 36.95 -2.12
N LYS A 909 17.44 37.66 -2.55
CA LYS A 909 16.06 37.13 -2.64
C LYS A 909 15.86 35.93 -3.57
N GLN A 910 16.80 35.64 -4.44
CA GLN A 910 16.76 34.53 -5.40
C GLN A 910 17.69 33.37 -5.00
N CYS A 911 18.44 33.57 -3.93
CA CYS A 911 19.39 32.61 -3.39
C CYS A 911 19.04 32.33 -1.91
N HIS A 912 19.85 32.68 -0.96
CA HIS A 912 19.67 32.41 0.48
C HIS A 912 18.60 33.28 1.17
N GLY A 913 18.21 34.38 0.59
CA GLY A 913 17.06 35.19 1.03
C GLY A 913 15.71 34.80 0.39
N LYS A 914 15.60 33.62 -0.17
CA LYS A 914 14.34 33.12 -0.78
C LYS A 914 13.23 32.87 0.24
N LEU A 915 13.62 32.61 1.47
CA LEU A 915 12.72 32.32 2.60
C LEU A 915 12.49 33.53 3.51
N ALA A 916 13.10 34.68 3.25
CA ALA A 916 12.94 35.91 3.99
C ALA A 916 11.80 36.82 3.47
#